data_39dff751cc1a59cd3363e967d1e42948
#
_entry.id   39dff751cc1a59cd3363e967d1e42948
#
_cell.length_a   1.000
_cell.length_b   1.000
_cell.length_c   1.000
_cell.angle_alpha   90.00
_cell.angle_beta   90.00
_cell.angle_gamma   90.00
#
_symmetry.space_group_name_H-M   'P 1'
#
loop_
_entity.id
_entity.type
_entity.pdbx_description
1 polymer ?
#
loop_
_entity_poly.entity_id
_entity_poly.type
_entity_poly.pdbx_seq_one_letter_code
_entity_poly.pdbx_strand_id
1 'polypeptide(L)'
;MTVHDQDPYSQGPQDSDPEETGEWQQSLDELVDAKGHGRGREIMLSLLKRSKELHLGVPMVPTTDYINTIASENEPEFPGDEEIERRYRAWIRWNAAITVHRAQRPGIGVGGHISTYASSAALYEVGFNHFFKGADNAGGGDQIFIQGHASPGTYARSYLEGRLSEDQLDGFRQEKSHGPNGIPSYPHPRLMPDYWQFPTVSMGLGPINAIYQAMSNKYLENRGIKDTSESHVWAFLGDGEMDEVESRGQLQVAANEGLDNLTFVVNCNLQRLDGPVRGNGKIVQELESFFRGAGWNVIKVVWGREWDDLLARDTEGALLNLMNVTPDGDYQTYKAESGAYIREHFFGRDERTAALVKDMSDDDIWNLKRGGHDYRKVYAAFKAATEHKGKPTVILAKTVKGYGLGPQFEGRNATHQMKKMTLDNLKTFRDAMHIPITDAQLEENPYLPPYYNPGPQDETIQYMLERRQALGGHLPERRSTHVGLSLPNDTAYALPKKGSGTQEIATTMAFVRLLKDLLRSKDFGHRIVPIIPDEARTFGMDAYFPTAKIYNPNGQHYTSVDRELLLAYKESPQGQIMHVGINEAGALAAFTATGTSYATHGEPLIPIYLFYSMFGFQRTGDAQWAAGDQMARGFIMGATAGRTTLTGEGLQHADGHSHLLAATNPATVSYDPAYGYEIAHIVRSGLERMYGGNHEDPNVMYYITLYNEPIVMPAEPENVDVDGIVRGIHRISVGEGDGPHAQLFASGVGLPWALEAQELLKNDWGVIADVWSVTSWTELRRDGLAADEHNFLHPEEEPHTAYLTRKLQGAEGPVVAVSDFMHAVQDQIRPWVPNRFATLGADGFGFSDTRAAARRFFKIDGPSIVVRTLQSLAEDGVVDRSLAAQAIEKYRLHDVNAGTSGNAGGES
;
A
#
# COMPACT_ATOMS: atom_id res chain seq x y z
N MET A 1 -9.98 43.46 -3.61
CA MET A 1 -8.61 43.47 -4.12
C MET A 1 -8.57 42.43 -5.21
N THR A 2 -8.63 42.83 -6.46
CA THR A 2 -8.44 41.99 -7.64
C THR A 2 -6.96 41.58 -7.66
N VAL A 3 -6.70 40.29 -7.50
CA VAL A 3 -5.39 39.73 -7.80
C VAL A 3 -5.19 39.93 -9.29
N HIS A 4 -4.26 40.78 -9.66
CA HIS A 4 -3.80 40.92 -11.05
C HIS A 4 -3.19 39.52 -11.39
N ASP A 5 -3.75 38.88 -12.40
CA ASP A 5 -3.14 37.76 -13.10
C ASP A 5 -1.75 38.25 -13.56
N GLN A 6 -0.70 37.89 -12.85
CA GLN A 6 0.65 38.18 -13.29
C GLN A 6 0.93 37.18 -14.42
N ASP A 7 1.05 37.70 -15.63
CA ASP A 7 1.51 36.92 -16.78
C ASP A 7 2.82 36.20 -16.38
N PRO A 8 2.83 34.86 -16.31
CA PRO A 8 4.03 34.10 -15.89
C PRO A 8 5.23 34.34 -16.83
N TYR A 9 5.02 34.91 -17.99
CA TYR A 9 6.06 35.27 -18.93
C TYR A 9 6.59 36.71 -18.75
N SER A 10 6.00 37.52 -17.87
CA SER A 10 6.41 38.92 -17.58
C SER A 10 7.52 39.05 -16.52
N GLN A 11 8.02 37.95 -15.92
CA GLN A 11 9.06 37.96 -14.88
C GLN A 11 10.48 37.81 -15.45
N GLY A 12 10.74 38.26 -16.67
CA GLY A 12 12.08 38.29 -17.26
C GLY A 12 12.82 39.61 -16.96
N PRO A 13 14.14 39.65 -17.18
CA PRO A 13 14.87 40.93 -17.27
C PRO A 13 14.22 41.78 -18.35
N GLN A 14 14.28 43.08 -18.13
CA GLN A 14 13.77 44.08 -19.12
C GLN A 14 14.34 43.74 -20.50
N ASP A 15 13.46 43.71 -21.51
CA ASP A 15 13.84 43.41 -22.90
C ASP A 15 15.00 44.31 -23.31
N SER A 16 16.09 43.72 -23.72
CA SER A 16 17.32 44.41 -24.05
C SER A 16 17.30 45.03 -25.46
N ASP A 17 16.42 44.47 -26.34
CA ASP A 17 16.24 44.95 -27.72
C ASP A 17 14.78 44.74 -28.18
N PRO A 18 13.87 45.69 -27.83
CA PRO A 18 12.47 45.61 -28.19
C PRO A 18 12.21 45.66 -29.70
N GLU A 19 13.11 46.21 -30.48
CA GLU A 19 12.99 46.30 -31.94
C GLU A 19 13.22 44.90 -32.57
N GLU A 20 14.30 44.17 -32.17
CA GLU A 20 14.55 42.80 -32.60
C GLU A 20 13.43 41.86 -32.14
N THR A 21 12.96 42.03 -30.92
CA THR A 21 11.83 41.22 -30.40
C THR A 21 10.55 41.44 -31.23
N GLY A 22 10.28 42.69 -31.62
CA GLY A 22 9.17 43.05 -32.51
C GLY A 22 9.28 42.41 -33.89
N GLU A 23 10.47 42.36 -34.47
CA GLU A 23 10.72 41.69 -35.76
C GLU A 23 10.43 40.19 -35.71
N TRP A 24 10.82 39.51 -34.62
CA TRP A 24 10.50 38.09 -34.41
C TRP A 24 9.00 37.85 -34.28
N GLN A 25 8.28 38.71 -33.55
CA GLN A 25 6.83 38.62 -33.40
C GLN A 25 6.13 38.83 -34.75
N GLN A 26 6.50 39.87 -35.49
CA GLN A 26 5.98 40.11 -36.80
C GLN A 26 6.24 38.96 -37.79
N SER A 27 7.43 38.37 -37.75
CA SER A 27 7.78 37.17 -38.55
C SER A 27 6.89 35.97 -38.27
N LEU A 28 6.51 35.79 -36.99
CA LEU A 28 5.56 34.74 -36.59
C LEU A 28 4.16 35.08 -37.12
N ASP A 29 3.69 36.30 -37.00
CA ASP A 29 2.38 36.75 -37.51
C ASP A 29 2.29 36.53 -39.02
N GLU A 30 3.29 37.00 -39.80
CA GLU A 30 3.37 36.79 -41.24
C GLU A 30 3.42 35.31 -41.64
N LEU A 31 4.11 34.47 -40.85
CA LEU A 31 4.12 33.03 -41.08
C LEU A 31 2.73 32.41 -40.86
N VAL A 32 2.02 32.81 -39.80
CA VAL A 32 0.66 32.36 -39.51
C VAL A 32 -0.30 32.79 -40.60
N ASP A 33 -0.23 34.06 -41.05
CA ASP A 33 -1.06 34.58 -42.12
C ASP A 33 -0.80 33.89 -43.48
N ALA A 34 0.46 33.59 -43.79
CA ALA A 34 0.84 33.00 -45.08
C ALA A 34 0.69 31.48 -45.14
N LYS A 35 0.85 30.77 -44.02
CA LYS A 35 0.96 29.28 -43.95
C LYS A 35 -0.03 28.66 -42.99
N GLY A 36 -0.84 29.45 -42.28
CA GLY A 36 -1.83 29.02 -41.33
C GLY A 36 -1.27 28.69 -39.93
N HIS A 37 -2.15 28.55 -38.95
CA HIS A 37 -1.85 28.32 -37.54
C HIS A 37 -1.03 27.02 -37.29
N GLY A 38 -1.26 25.97 -38.09
CA GLY A 38 -0.54 24.69 -37.98
C GLY A 38 0.96 24.87 -38.15
N ARG A 39 1.37 25.62 -39.22
CA ARG A 39 2.79 25.86 -39.49
C ARG A 39 3.43 26.79 -38.49
N GLY A 40 2.72 27.84 -38.05
CA GLY A 40 3.20 28.72 -36.98
C GLY A 40 3.50 27.93 -35.71
N ARG A 41 2.59 27.03 -35.35
CA ARG A 41 2.75 26.13 -34.20
C ARG A 41 3.94 25.16 -34.31
N GLU A 42 4.12 24.50 -35.47
CA GLU A 42 5.26 23.64 -35.74
C GLU A 42 6.61 24.34 -35.51
N ILE A 43 6.73 25.55 -36.04
CA ILE A 43 7.93 26.38 -35.88
C ILE A 43 8.15 26.71 -34.41
N MET A 44 7.11 27.14 -33.66
CA MET A 44 7.22 27.46 -32.23
C MET A 44 7.65 26.25 -31.41
N LEU A 45 7.08 25.08 -31.65
CA LEU A 45 7.47 23.84 -30.94
C LEU A 45 8.92 23.42 -31.29
N SER A 46 9.34 23.62 -32.56
CA SER A 46 10.72 23.37 -32.98
C SER A 46 11.71 24.31 -32.31
N LEU A 47 11.36 25.60 -32.16
CA LEU A 47 12.17 26.58 -31.44
C LEU A 47 12.27 26.28 -29.96
N LEU A 48 11.16 25.88 -29.32
CA LEU A 48 11.18 25.43 -27.91
C LEU A 48 12.07 24.19 -27.72
N LYS A 49 12.04 23.23 -28.65
CA LYS A 49 12.96 22.09 -28.63
C LYS A 49 14.41 22.55 -28.76
N ARG A 50 14.68 23.46 -29.71
CA ARG A 50 16.03 23.98 -29.93
C ARG A 50 16.54 24.80 -28.75
N SER A 51 15.70 25.60 -28.13
CA SER A 51 16.06 26.34 -26.90
C SER A 51 16.49 25.46 -25.77
N LYS A 52 15.83 24.29 -25.62
CA LYS A 52 16.23 23.26 -24.63
C LYS A 52 17.61 22.68 -24.94
N GLU A 53 17.89 22.36 -26.21
CA GLU A 53 19.20 21.87 -26.66
C GLU A 53 20.31 22.90 -26.42
N LEU A 54 19.98 24.19 -26.53
CA LEU A 54 20.91 25.30 -26.26
C LEU A 54 20.98 25.73 -24.80
N HIS A 55 20.25 25.06 -23.92
CA HIS A 55 20.20 25.37 -22.47
C HIS A 55 19.80 26.82 -22.14
N LEU A 56 18.87 27.40 -22.91
CA LEU A 56 18.46 28.81 -22.74
C LEU A 56 17.57 29.07 -21.51
N GLY A 57 17.27 28.03 -20.70
CA GLY A 57 16.48 28.20 -19.47
C GLY A 57 15.00 28.50 -19.69
N VAL A 58 14.45 28.20 -20.87
CA VAL A 58 13.02 28.42 -21.18
C VAL A 58 12.17 27.48 -20.34
N PRO A 59 11.11 27.96 -19.65
CA PRO A 59 10.20 27.14 -18.90
C PRO A 59 9.57 26.03 -19.73
N MET A 60 9.36 24.84 -19.12
CA MET A 60 8.68 23.75 -19.83
C MET A 60 7.20 24.07 -20.00
N VAL A 61 6.65 23.77 -21.18
CA VAL A 61 5.20 23.77 -21.38
C VAL A 61 4.58 22.66 -20.56
N PRO A 62 3.68 22.94 -19.61
CA PRO A 62 3.14 21.94 -18.70
C PRO A 62 2.23 20.92 -19.39
N THR A 63 1.57 21.30 -20.49
CA THR A 63 0.65 20.44 -21.25
C THR A 63 0.89 20.58 -22.76
N THR A 64 0.53 19.53 -23.48
CA THR A 64 0.46 19.53 -24.95
C THR A 64 -1.00 19.49 -25.40
N ASP A 65 -1.27 19.62 -26.71
CA ASP A 65 -2.64 19.58 -27.23
C ASP A 65 -3.41 18.33 -26.82
N TYR A 66 -4.72 18.42 -26.84
CA TYR A 66 -5.64 17.34 -26.47
C TYR A 66 -5.80 16.31 -27.58
N ILE A 67 -4.67 15.74 -28.01
CA ILE A 67 -4.55 14.69 -29.04
C ILE A 67 -3.61 13.59 -28.56
N ASN A 68 -3.49 12.52 -29.36
CA ASN A 68 -2.57 11.43 -29.10
C ASN A 68 -1.11 11.93 -29.13
N THR A 69 -0.29 11.39 -28.22
CA THR A 69 1.15 11.71 -28.20
C THR A 69 1.89 11.08 -29.37
N ILE A 70 1.48 9.88 -29.79
CA ILE A 70 2.04 9.18 -30.96
C ILE A 70 1.17 9.54 -32.15
N ALA A 71 1.77 10.17 -33.16
CA ALA A 71 1.10 10.50 -34.40
C ALA A 71 0.83 9.22 -35.23
N SER A 72 -0.25 9.22 -36.00
CA SER A 72 -0.69 8.03 -36.75
C SER A 72 0.38 7.44 -37.67
N GLU A 73 1.22 8.28 -38.29
CA GLU A 73 2.33 7.88 -39.15
C GLU A 73 3.51 7.22 -38.39
N ASN A 74 3.56 7.39 -37.07
CA ASN A 74 4.60 6.82 -36.21
C ASN A 74 4.11 5.59 -35.42
N GLU A 75 2.87 5.16 -35.64
CA GLU A 75 2.33 3.99 -34.99
C GLU A 75 2.96 2.70 -35.55
N PRO A 76 3.42 1.80 -34.68
CA PRO A 76 3.89 0.50 -35.13
C PRO A 76 2.73 -0.34 -35.70
N GLU A 77 3.05 -1.24 -36.62
CA GLU A 77 2.08 -2.22 -37.10
C GLU A 77 1.59 -3.10 -35.94
N PHE A 78 0.28 -3.34 -35.86
CA PHE A 78 -0.32 -4.19 -34.86
C PHE A 78 -0.02 -5.67 -35.21
N PRO A 79 0.64 -6.46 -34.32
CA PRO A 79 1.11 -7.78 -34.66
C PRO A 79 0.05 -8.87 -34.46
N GLY A 80 -1.13 -8.54 -33.92
CA GLY A 80 -2.19 -9.50 -33.63
C GLY A 80 -3.16 -9.69 -34.76
N ASP A 81 -3.94 -10.78 -34.70
CA ASP A 81 -5.10 -10.99 -35.58
C ASP A 81 -6.29 -10.18 -35.06
N GLU A 82 -6.64 -9.10 -35.78
CA GLU A 82 -7.68 -8.17 -35.33
C GLU A 82 -9.07 -8.78 -35.23
N GLU A 83 -9.39 -9.77 -36.07
CA GLU A 83 -10.70 -10.41 -36.05
C GLU A 83 -10.80 -11.41 -34.87
N ILE A 84 -9.79 -12.23 -34.69
CA ILE A 84 -9.73 -13.17 -33.56
C ILE A 84 -9.73 -12.39 -32.25
N GLU A 85 -8.92 -11.33 -32.14
CA GLU A 85 -8.83 -10.53 -30.92
C GLU A 85 -10.11 -9.76 -30.62
N ARG A 86 -10.83 -9.28 -31.64
CA ARG A 86 -12.14 -8.66 -31.47
C ARG A 86 -13.15 -9.67 -30.92
N ARG A 87 -13.10 -10.92 -31.39
CA ARG A 87 -14.02 -12.01 -31.03
C ARG A 87 -13.88 -12.37 -29.56
N TYR A 88 -12.68 -12.72 -29.09
CA TYR A 88 -12.53 -13.09 -27.66
C TYR A 88 -12.73 -11.89 -26.71
N ARG A 89 -12.37 -10.65 -27.10
CA ARG A 89 -12.71 -9.45 -26.28
C ARG A 89 -14.22 -9.30 -26.08
N ALA A 90 -15.02 -9.60 -27.08
CA ALA A 90 -16.47 -9.63 -26.95
C ALA A 90 -16.93 -10.72 -25.97
N TRP A 91 -16.35 -11.91 -26.04
CA TRP A 91 -16.68 -13.02 -25.13
C TRP A 91 -16.29 -12.71 -23.67
N ILE A 92 -15.12 -12.13 -23.45
CA ILE A 92 -14.71 -11.69 -22.10
C ILE A 92 -15.64 -10.59 -21.56
N ARG A 93 -16.00 -9.60 -22.37
CA ARG A 93 -16.97 -8.55 -21.98
C ARG A 93 -18.32 -9.15 -21.60
N TRP A 94 -18.81 -10.09 -22.39
CA TRP A 94 -20.04 -10.82 -22.10
C TRP A 94 -19.95 -11.52 -20.75
N ASN A 95 -18.98 -12.42 -20.60
CA ASN A 95 -18.84 -13.22 -19.39
C ASN A 95 -18.63 -12.37 -18.13
N ALA A 96 -17.87 -11.28 -18.21
CA ALA A 96 -17.66 -10.34 -17.11
C ALA A 96 -18.98 -9.66 -16.68
N ALA A 97 -19.79 -9.20 -17.66
CA ALA A 97 -21.09 -8.59 -17.38
C ALA A 97 -22.09 -9.61 -16.81
N ILE A 98 -22.08 -10.84 -17.35
CA ILE A 98 -22.96 -11.93 -16.89
C ILE A 98 -22.58 -12.38 -15.48
N THR A 99 -21.31 -12.46 -15.13
CA THR A 99 -20.86 -12.76 -13.75
C THR A 99 -21.48 -11.78 -12.74
N VAL A 100 -21.42 -10.48 -13.01
CA VAL A 100 -22.00 -9.44 -12.15
C VAL A 100 -23.53 -9.50 -12.16
N HIS A 101 -24.13 -9.74 -13.33
CA HIS A 101 -25.58 -9.83 -13.47
C HIS A 101 -26.15 -11.03 -12.70
N ARG A 102 -25.55 -12.22 -12.84
CA ARG A 102 -25.95 -13.45 -12.13
C ARG A 102 -25.78 -13.31 -10.61
N ALA A 103 -24.80 -12.51 -10.15
CA ALA A 103 -24.63 -12.18 -8.74
C ALA A 103 -25.79 -11.35 -8.15
N GLN A 104 -26.67 -10.79 -8.99
CA GLN A 104 -27.90 -10.08 -8.58
C GLN A 104 -29.15 -10.96 -8.60
N ARG A 105 -29.06 -12.28 -8.84
CA ARG A 105 -30.20 -13.20 -8.85
C ARG A 105 -30.95 -13.21 -7.51
N PRO A 106 -32.27 -13.49 -7.51
CA PRO A 106 -33.05 -13.59 -6.28
C PRO A 106 -32.40 -14.54 -5.25
N GLY A 107 -32.35 -14.11 -4.00
CA GLY A 107 -31.76 -14.86 -2.90
C GLY A 107 -30.24 -14.65 -2.70
N ILE A 108 -29.57 -14.02 -3.65
CA ILE A 108 -28.13 -13.70 -3.55
C ILE A 108 -27.90 -12.18 -3.42
N GLY A 109 -28.02 -11.40 -4.48
CA GLY A 109 -28.01 -9.93 -4.42
C GLY A 109 -26.71 -9.27 -3.97
N VAL A 110 -25.55 -9.92 -4.14
CA VAL A 110 -24.24 -9.45 -3.61
C VAL A 110 -23.57 -8.33 -4.43
N GLY A 111 -24.13 -7.98 -5.58
CA GLY A 111 -23.64 -6.85 -6.36
C GLY A 111 -22.45 -7.13 -7.26
N GLY A 112 -21.69 -6.09 -7.52
CA GLY A 112 -20.55 -6.11 -8.42
C GLY A 112 -20.43 -4.82 -9.23
N HIS A 113 -19.38 -4.70 -10.05
CA HIS A 113 -19.14 -3.58 -10.93
C HIS A 113 -18.78 -4.10 -12.32
N ILE A 114 -19.47 -3.62 -13.37
CA ILE A 114 -19.18 -3.99 -14.77
C ILE A 114 -18.64 -2.83 -15.58
N SER A 115 -18.94 -1.59 -15.18
CA SER A 115 -18.67 -0.40 -15.96
C SER A 115 -17.18 -0.07 -16.08
N THR A 116 -16.36 -0.38 -15.06
CA THR A 116 -14.93 -0.12 -15.08
C THR A 116 -14.22 -1.04 -16.05
N TYR A 117 -14.45 -2.37 -15.97
CA TYR A 117 -13.87 -3.27 -16.95
C TYR A 117 -14.37 -2.98 -18.36
N ALA A 118 -15.65 -2.68 -18.53
CA ALA A 118 -16.19 -2.31 -19.83
C ALA A 118 -15.43 -1.13 -20.46
N SER A 119 -15.02 -0.14 -19.66
CA SER A 119 -14.20 0.99 -20.15
C SER A 119 -12.74 0.61 -20.44
N SER A 120 -12.15 -0.30 -19.70
CA SER A 120 -10.72 -0.64 -19.74
C SER A 120 -10.37 -1.92 -20.49
N ALA A 121 -11.37 -2.65 -21.02
CA ALA A 121 -11.16 -3.98 -21.61
C ALA A 121 -10.08 -4.00 -22.70
N ALA A 122 -10.02 -3.01 -23.60
CA ALA A 122 -8.98 -2.96 -24.62
C ALA A 122 -7.57 -2.76 -24.02
N LEU A 123 -7.46 -2.00 -22.91
CA LEU A 123 -6.20 -1.78 -22.21
C LEU A 123 -5.66 -3.09 -21.61
N TYR A 124 -6.51 -3.87 -20.94
CA TYR A 124 -6.13 -5.16 -20.38
C TYR A 124 -5.80 -6.19 -21.46
N GLU A 125 -6.67 -6.34 -22.46
CA GLU A 125 -6.51 -7.41 -23.44
C GLU A 125 -5.31 -7.22 -24.35
N VAL A 126 -4.97 -6.00 -24.74
CA VAL A 126 -3.71 -5.71 -25.44
C VAL A 126 -2.51 -6.04 -24.56
N GLY A 127 -2.59 -5.71 -23.25
CA GLY A 127 -1.55 -6.08 -22.28
C GLY A 127 -1.35 -7.58 -22.18
N PHE A 128 -2.42 -8.33 -21.92
CA PHE A 128 -2.37 -9.78 -21.76
C PHE A 128 -1.85 -10.52 -23.02
N ASN A 129 -2.15 -10.01 -24.20
CA ASN A 129 -1.78 -10.71 -25.43
C ASN A 129 -0.42 -10.34 -26.01
N HIS A 130 0.09 -9.14 -25.69
CA HIS A 130 1.26 -8.61 -26.36
C HIS A 130 2.39 -8.15 -25.46
N PHE A 131 2.13 -7.92 -24.14
CA PHE A 131 3.13 -7.28 -23.29
C PHE A 131 3.37 -8.00 -21.96
N PHE A 132 2.32 -8.41 -21.24
CA PHE A 132 2.47 -8.91 -19.86
C PHE A 132 3.19 -10.26 -19.83
N LYS A 133 4.39 -10.27 -19.28
CA LYS A 133 5.22 -11.47 -19.17
C LYS A 133 4.79 -12.32 -17.98
N GLY A 134 4.56 -13.60 -18.19
CA GLY A 134 4.23 -14.56 -17.14
C GLY A 134 5.44 -14.93 -16.28
N ALA A 135 5.21 -15.69 -15.21
CA ALA A 135 6.23 -16.02 -14.22
C ALA A 135 7.38 -16.89 -14.77
N ASP A 136 7.17 -17.60 -15.88
CA ASP A 136 8.17 -18.46 -16.52
C ASP A 136 9.02 -17.71 -17.58
N ASN A 137 8.85 -16.39 -17.72
CA ASN A 137 9.67 -15.60 -18.63
C ASN A 137 11.12 -15.51 -18.11
N ALA A 138 12.08 -15.65 -19.00
CA ALA A 138 13.49 -15.45 -18.70
C ALA A 138 13.77 -13.98 -18.34
N GLY A 139 14.49 -13.72 -17.26
CA GLY A 139 14.70 -12.35 -16.76
C GLY A 139 13.55 -11.81 -15.89
N GLY A 140 12.60 -12.68 -15.49
CA GLY A 140 11.50 -12.41 -14.57
C GLY A 140 10.16 -12.11 -15.25
N GLY A 141 9.08 -12.42 -14.55
CA GLY A 141 7.70 -12.08 -14.95
C GLY A 141 7.28 -10.69 -14.50
N ASP A 142 6.20 -10.21 -15.08
CA ASP A 142 5.63 -8.91 -14.77
C ASP A 142 4.76 -8.95 -13.50
N GLN A 143 4.67 -7.82 -12.84
CA GLN A 143 3.78 -7.57 -11.72
C GLN A 143 2.67 -6.60 -12.16
N ILE A 144 1.40 -7.03 -11.97
CA ILE A 144 0.25 -6.27 -12.48
C ILE A 144 -0.68 -5.90 -11.35
N PHE A 145 -0.76 -4.61 -11.05
CA PHE A 145 -1.75 -4.02 -10.14
C PHE A 145 -3.04 -3.81 -10.93
N ILE A 146 -3.92 -4.79 -10.88
CA ILE A 146 -5.20 -4.76 -11.59
C ILE A 146 -6.17 -3.91 -10.78
N GLN A 147 -6.77 -2.88 -11.40
CA GLN A 147 -7.78 -2.05 -10.75
C GLN A 147 -8.92 -2.91 -10.20
N GLY A 148 -9.24 -2.77 -8.91
CA GLY A 148 -10.16 -3.67 -8.22
C GLY A 148 -11.51 -3.85 -8.90
N HIS A 149 -12.10 -2.77 -9.40
CA HIS A 149 -13.38 -2.78 -10.10
C HIS A 149 -13.34 -3.48 -11.47
N ALA A 150 -12.15 -3.83 -11.98
CA ALA A 150 -11.97 -4.59 -13.23
C ALA A 150 -11.84 -6.11 -13.00
N SER A 151 -11.88 -6.60 -11.76
CA SER A 151 -11.77 -8.03 -11.43
C SER A 151 -12.72 -8.95 -12.21
N PRO A 152 -13.99 -8.59 -12.49
CA PRO A 152 -14.87 -9.46 -13.28
C PRO A 152 -14.32 -9.78 -14.68
N GLY A 153 -13.65 -8.84 -15.33
CA GLY A 153 -12.99 -9.08 -16.62
C GLY A 153 -11.82 -10.05 -16.54
N THR A 154 -11.02 -9.95 -15.48
CA THR A 154 -9.90 -10.86 -15.23
C THR A 154 -10.41 -12.29 -14.97
N TYR A 155 -11.46 -12.45 -14.20
CA TYR A 155 -12.13 -13.73 -13.98
C TYR A 155 -12.71 -14.30 -15.28
N ALA A 156 -13.41 -13.48 -16.06
CA ALA A 156 -13.98 -13.89 -17.34
C ALA A 156 -12.92 -14.35 -18.33
N ARG A 157 -11.75 -13.67 -18.36
CA ARG A 157 -10.61 -14.12 -19.15
C ARG A 157 -10.08 -15.47 -18.66
N SER A 158 -9.86 -15.61 -17.36
CA SER A 158 -9.38 -16.86 -16.77
C SER A 158 -10.36 -18.03 -16.96
N TYR A 159 -11.65 -17.74 -17.05
CA TYR A 159 -12.66 -18.75 -17.43
C TYR A 159 -12.48 -19.23 -18.89
N LEU A 160 -12.24 -18.33 -19.82
CA LEU A 160 -11.94 -18.70 -21.22
C LEU A 160 -10.61 -19.43 -21.35
N GLU A 161 -9.62 -19.10 -20.52
CA GLU A 161 -8.32 -19.80 -20.43
C GLU A 161 -8.42 -21.17 -19.75
N GLY A 162 -9.61 -21.57 -19.25
CA GLY A 162 -9.82 -22.85 -18.55
C GLY A 162 -9.24 -22.89 -17.12
N ARG A 163 -8.87 -21.75 -16.54
CA ARG A 163 -8.31 -21.62 -15.19
C ARG A 163 -9.37 -21.49 -14.11
N LEU A 164 -10.54 -20.99 -14.45
CA LEU A 164 -11.71 -20.91 -13.58
C LEU A 164 -12.88 -21.66 -14.21
N SER A 165 -13.72 -22.23 -13.38
CA SER A 165 -14.97 -22.91 -13.80
C SER A 165 -16.16 -21.95 -13.81
N GLU A 166 -17.25 -22.34 -14.44
CA GLU A 166 -18.53 -21.63 -14.39
C GLU A 166 -19.07 -21.54 -12.96
N ASP A 167 -18.91 -22.58 -12.17
CA ASP A 167 -19.33 -22.62 -10.76
C ASP A 167 -18.54 -21.61 -9.92
N GLN A 168 -17.25 -21.41 -10.18
CA GLN A 168 -16.47 -20.36 -9.53
C GLN A 168 -16.95 -18.96 -9.92
N LEU A 169 -17.31 -18.72 -11.18
CA LEU A 169 -17.91 -17.44 -11.58
C LEU A 169 -19.25 -17.20 -10.89
N ASP A 170 -20.06 -18.24 -10.68
CA ASP A 170 -21.33 -18.17 -9.92
C ASP A 170 -21.11 -17.94 -8.43
N GLY A 171 -19.94 -18.27 -7.91
CA GLY A 171 -19.45 -17.97 -6.57
C GLY A 171 -18.89 -16.57 -6.38
N PHE A 172 -18.97 -15.70 -7.39
CA PHE A 172 -18.47 -14.33 -7.30
C PHE A 172 -19.11 -13.57 -6.13
N ARG A 173 -18.26 -12.99 -5.25
CA ARG A 173 -18.62 -12.31 -4.00
C ARG A 173 -19.32 -13.20 -2.95
N GLN A 174 -19.13 -14.51 -3.05
CA GLN A 174 -19.69 -15.49 -2.11
C GLN A 174 -18.58 -16.35 -1.50
N GLU A 175 -17.50 -15.72 -1.03
CA GLU A 175 -16.23 -16.34 -0.61
C GLU A 175 -16.38 -17.43 0.47
N LYS A 176 -17.49 -17.44 1.21
CA LYS A 176 -17.78 -18.45 2.24
C LYS A 176 -19.07 -19.23 1.94
N SER A 177 -20.12 -18.56 1.49
CA SER A 177 -21.43 -19.18 1.26
C SER A 177 -21.46 -20.10 0.03
N HIS A 178 -20.56 -19.92 -0.94
CA HIS A 178 -20.40 -20.79 -2.11
C HIS A 178 -19.33 -21.89 -1.90
N GLY A 179 -18.92 -22.09 -0.66
CA GLY A 179 -17.90 -23.10 -0.31
C GLY A 179 -16.53 -22.83 -0.93
N PRO A 180 -15.78 -23.87 -1.37
CA PRO A 180 -14.42 -23.71 -1.88
C PRO A 180 -14.34 -23.00 -3.24
N ASN A 181 -15.47 -22.87 -3.95
CA ASN A 181 -15.56 -22.25 -5.27
C ASN A 181 -15.98 -20.78 -5.21
N GLY A 182 -16.17 -20.20 -4.01
CA GLY A 182 -16.41 -18.78 -3.85
C GLY A 182 -15.18 -17.96 -4.20
N ILE A 183 -15.36 -16.91 -5.02
CA ILE A 183 -14.26 -16.02 -5.43
C ILE A 183 -14.49 -14.59 -4.94
N PRO A 184 -13.41 -13.85 -4.61
CA PRO A 184 -13.50 -12.53 -4.00
C PRO A 184 -14.00 -11.45 -4.96
N SER A 185 -14.52 -10.38 -4.36
CA SER A 185 -15.05 -9.23 -5.08
C SER A 185 -13.97 -8.43 -5.83
N TYR A 186 -12.78 -8.39 -5.25
CA TYR A 186 -11.63 -7.62 -5.71
C TYR A 186 -10.36 -8.47 -5.62
N PRO A 187 -9.23 -7.98 -6.15
CA PRO A 187 -7.94 -8.65 -5.94
C PRO A 187 -7.60 -8.77 -4.45
N HIS A 188 -7.64 -9.98 -3.91
CA HIS A 188 -7.29 -10.29 -2.53
C HIS A 188 -6.37 -11.52 -2.51
N PRO A 189 -5.04 -11.32 -2.42
CA PRO A 189 -4.08 -12.43 -2.34
C PRO A 189 -4.35 -13.38 -1.18
N ARG A 190 -4.81 -12.90 -0.03
CA ARG A 190 -5.15 -13.75 1.13
C ARG A 190 -6.33 -14.69 0.86
N LEU A 191 -7.27 -14.30 -0.01
CA LEU A 191 -8.45 -15.10 -0.35
C LEU A 191 -8.26 -16.01 -1.56
N MET A 192 -7.34 -15.64 -2.48
CA MET A 192 -6.91 -16.46 -3.62
C MET A 192 -5.37 -16.43 -3.74
N PRO A 193 -4.64 -17.15 -2.86
CA PRO A 193 -3.20 -16.99 -2.66
C PRO A 193 -2.32 -17.41 -3.85
N ASP A 194 -2.83 -18.24 -4.75
CA ASP A 194 -2.11 -18.69 -5.94
C ASP A 194 -2.54 -17.94 -7.22
N TYR A 195 -3.48 -16.99 -7.08
CA TYR A 195 -4.04 -16.27 -8.21
C TYR A 195 -3.70 -14.76 -8.18
N TRP A 196 -4.22 -14.01 -7.18
CA TRP A 196 -4.03 -12.58 -7.10
C TRP A 196 -2.64 -12.18 -6.63
N GLN A 197 -1.99 -11.25 -7.36
CA GLN A 197 -0.67 -10.75 -6.99
C GLN A 197 -0.74 -9.65 -5.92
N PHE A 198 -1.62 -8.67 -6.11
CA PHE A 198 -1.68 -7.45 -5.29
C PHE A 198 -3.11 -7.06 -4.93
N PRO A 199 -3.38 -6.62 -3.69
CA PRO A 199 -4.62 -5.94 -3.35
C PRO A 199 -4.56 -4.50 -3.91
N THR A 200 -5.64 -4.06 -4.54
CA THR A 200 -5.74 -2.73 -5.17
C THR A 200 -6.96 -1.94 -4.69
N VAL A 201 -7.64 -2.44 -3.71
CA VAL A 201 -8.68 -1.80 -2.92
C VAL A 201 -8.23 -1.91 -1.46
N SER A 202 -7.93 -0.84 -0.78
CA SER A 202 -8.31 0.58 -0.88
C SER A 202 -7.65 1.29 -2.07
N MET A 203 -8.41 2.22 -2.70
CA MET A 203 -7.90 3.04 -3.81
C MET A 203 -6.76 3.95 -3.36
N GLY A 204 -5.80 4.20 -4.26
CA GLY A 204 -4.60 4.98 -4.00
C GLY A 204 -3.41 4.14 -3.53
N LEU A 205 -3.62 3.01 -2.84
CA LEU A 205 -2.53 2.13 -2.40
C LEU A 205 -1.85 1.40 -3.56
N GLY A 206 -2.60 1.03 -4.60
CA GLY A 206 -2.03 0.41 -5.81
C GLY A 206 -0.89 1.22 -6.42
N PRO A 207 -1.08 2.50 -6.74
CA PRO A 207 -0.05 3.37 -7.31
C PRO A 207 1.23 3.45 -6.48
N ILE A 208 1.14 3.77 -5.19
CA ILE A 208 2.34 3.89 -4.34
C ILE A 208 3.04 2.54 -4.18
N ASN A 209 2.29 1.44 -4.00
CA ASN A 209 2.86 0.10 -3.91
C ASN A 209 3.56 -0.32 -5.22
N ALA A 210 3.02 0.07 -6.39
CA ALA A 210 3.65 -0.22 -7.68
C ALA A 210 5.00 0.49 -7.85
N ILE A 211 5.16 1.71 -7.35
CA ILE A 211 6.45 2.43 -7.36
C ILE A 211 7.49 1.64 -6.57
N TYR A 212 7.16 1.23 -5.35
CA TYR A 212 8.11 0.50 -4.50
C TYR A 212 8.28 -0.96 -4.92
N GLN A 213 7.31 -1.56 -5.61
CA GLN A 213 7.49 -2.86 -6.27
C GLN A 213 8.52 -2.75 -7.40
N ALA A 214 8.43 -1.72 -8.24
CA ALA A 214 9.40 -1.47 -9.32
C ALA A 214 10.81 -1.17 -8.76
N MET A 215 10.87 -0.41 -7.66
CA MET A 215 12.13 -0.18 -6.93
C MET A 215 12.69 -1.50 -6.36
N SER A 216 11.85 -2.36 -5.78
CA SER A 216 12.26 -3.66 -5.25
C SER A 216 12.81 -4.58 -6.35
N ASN A 217 12.24 -4.55 -7.56
CA ASN A 217 12.79 -5.28 -8.71
C ASN A 217 14.23 -4.81 -9.02
N LYS A 218 14.44 -3.50 -9.15
CA LYS A 218 15.78 -2.93 -9.36
C LYS A 218 16.74 -3.24 -8.20
N TYR A 219 16.25 -3.25 -6.96
CA TYR A 219 17.02 -3.60 -5.78
C TYR A 219 17.52 -5.05 -5.82
N LEU A 220 16.66 -6.00 -6.18
CA LEU A 220 17.02 -7.41 -6.33
C LEU A 220 18.09 -7.62 -7.41
N GLU A 221 17.92 -6.97 -8.56
CA GLU A 221 18.86 -7.02 -9.68
C GLU A 221 20.21 -6.41 -9.32
N ASN A 222 20.21 -5.16 -8.85
CA ASN A 222 21.43 -4.41 -8.53
C ASN A 222 22.28 -5.08 -7.44
N ARG A 223 21.63 -5.80 -6.53
CA ARG A 223 22.31 -6.58 -5.48
C ARG A 223 22.65 -8.02 -5.89
N GLY A 224 22.32 -8.43 -7.10
CA GLY A 224 22.61 -9.76 -7.62
C GLY A 224 21.86 -10.88 -6.89
N ILE A 225 20.71 -10.58 -6.27
CA ILE A 225 19.88 -11.57 -5.56
C ILE A 225 19.00 -12.34 -6.56
N LYS A 226 18.41 -11.61 -7.52
CA LYS A 226 17.53 -12.18 -8.55
C LYS A 226 17.69 -11.39 -9.84
N ASP A 227 17.69 -12.10 -10.97
CA ASP A 227 17.55 -11.47 -12.29
C ASP A 227 16.09 -11.03 -12.48
N THR A 228 15.89 -9.74 -12.55
CA THR A 228 14.61 -9.06 -12.80
C THR A 228 14.71 -8.05 -13.93
N SER A 229 15.74 -8.19 -14.77
CA SER A 229 16.06 -7.26 -15.87
C SER A 229 14.94 -7.12 -16.91
N GLU A 230 14.11 -8.14 -17.07
CA GLU A 230 12.97 -8.16 -17.98
C GLU A 230 11.61 -7.94 -17.27
N SER A 231 11.59 -7.89 -15.92
CA SER A 231 10.37 -7.67 -15.15
C SER A 231 9.88 -6.23 -15.29
N HIS A 232 8.60 -6.06 -15.56
CA HIS A 232 7.93 -4.76 -15.62
C HIS A 232 6.76 -4.70 -14.64
N VAL A 233 6.56 -3.55 -14.03
CA VAL A 233 5.44 -3.29 -13.13
C VAL A 233 4.40 -2.43 -13.84
N TRP A 234 3.19 -2.97 -13.93
CA TRP A 234 2.04 -2.30 -14.54
C TRP A 234 1.03 -1.94 -13.46
N ALA A 235 0.60 -0.68 -13.40
CA ALA A 235 -0.46 -0.28 -12.48
C ALA A 235 -1.63 0.33 -13.25
N PHE A 236 -2.81 -0.28 -13.13
CA PHE A 236 -4.05 0.18 -13.74
C PHE A 236 -4.85 1.00 -12.74
N LEU A 237 -5.10 2.25 -13.07
CA LEU A 237 -5.70 3.26 -12.19
C LEU A 237 -6.93 3.88 -12.84
N GLY A 238 -7.85 4.39 -12.03
CA GLY A 238 -8.88 5.32 -12.48
C GLY A 238 -8.41 6.78 -12.40
N ASP A 239 -8.94 7.62 -13.28
CA ASP A 239 -8.72 9.07 -13.23
C ASP A 239 -9.25 9.70 -11.93
N GLY A 240 -10.36 9.20 -11.39
CA GLY A 240 -10.89 9.59 -10.09
C GLY A 240 -10.03 9.10 -8.91
N GLU A 241 -9.34 7.97 -9.05
CA GLU A 241 -8.39 7.45 -8.06
C GLU A 241 -7.18 8.37 -7.87
N MET A 242 -6.86 9.19 -8.85
CA MET A 242 -5.81 10.21 -8.75
C MET A 242 -6.16 11.37 -7.81
N ASP A 243 -7.36 11.39 -7.21
CA ASP A 243 -7.69 12.33 -6.12
C ASP A 243 -7.10 11.86 -4.77
N GLU A 244 -6.79 10.55 -4.62
CA GLU A 244 -6.15 10.01 -3.42
C GLU A 244 -4.71 10.54 -3.26
N VAL A 245 -4.33 10.82 -2.01
CA VAL A 245 -3.00 11.35 -1.68
C VAL A 245 -1.90 10.35 -2.03
N GLU A 246 -2.12 9.07 -1.74
CA GLU A 246 -1.20 7.98 -2.03
C GLU A 246 -0.97 7.79 -3.52
N SER A 247 -2.00 8.02 -4.37
CA SER A 247 -1.85 7.98 -5.84
C SER A 247 -0.91 9.04 -6.38
N ARG A 248 -0.81 10.18 -5.70
CA ARG A 248 0.06 11.32 -6.06
C ARG A 248 1.39 11.29 -5.31
N GLY A 249 1.48 10.48 -4.27
CA GLY A 249 2.67 10.35 -3.46
C GLY A 249 3.83 9.70 -4.20
N GLN A 250 5.04 10.22 -4.00
CA GLN A 250 6.30 9.62 -4.47
C GLN A 250 6.51 9.51 -5.99
N LEU A 251 5.72 10.19 -6.82
CA LEU A 251 5.92 10.16 -8.27
C LEU A 251 7.31 10.71 -8.67
N GLN A 252 7.77 11.75 -8.02
CA GLN A 252 9.12 12.30 -8.24
C GLN A 252 10.23 11.31 -7.82
N VAL A 253 10.01 10.47 -6.81
CA VAL A 253 10.96 9.43 -6.41
C VAL A 253 11.11 8.41 -7.54
N ALA A 254 10.00 7.94 -8.12
CA ALA A 254 10.04 7.01 -9.24
C ALA A 254 10.84 7.57 -10.43
N ALA A 255 10.70 8.87 -10.73
CA ALA A 255 11.45 9.53 -11.79
C ALA A 255 12.93 9.71 -11.44
N ASN A 256 13.25 10.09 -10.20
CA ASN A 256 14.63 10.29 -9.73
C ASN A 256 15.41 8.97 -9.67
N GLU A 257 14.76 7.89 -9.24
CA GLU A 257 15.31 6.54 -9.21
C GLU A 257 15.39 5.90 -10.61
N GLY A 258 14.88 6.57 -11.65
CA GLY A 258 14.94 6.09 -13.02
C GLY A 258 14.17 4.78 -13.23
N LEU A 259 12.99 4.61 -12.62
CA LEU A 259 12.21 3.37 -12.67
C LEU A 259 11.56 3.16 -14.05
N ASP A 260 12.37 2.89 -15.06
CA ASP A 260 11.93 2.60 -16.44
C ASP A 260 11.21 1.26 -16.60
N ASN A 261 11.20 0.46 -15.56
CA ASN A 261 10.43 -0.77 -15.41
C ASN A 261 9.04 -0.55 -14.80
N LEU A 262 8.52 0.70 -14.79
CA LEU A 262 7.22 1.06 -14.23
C LEU A 262 6.36 1.79 -15.26
N THR A 263 5.13 1.29 -15.46
CA THR A 263 4.11 1.97 -16.28
C THR A 263 2.80 2.08 -15.54
N PHE A 264 2.30 3.32 -15.40
CA PHE A 264 0.92 3.58 -14.98
C PHE A 264 0.01 3.66 -16.20
N VAL A 265 -1.12 2.97 -16.17
CA VAL A 265 -2.18 3.03 -17.18
C VAL A 265 -3.41 3.64 -16.55
N VAL A 266 -3.63 4.92 -16.77
CA VAL A 266 -4.77 5.66 -16.21
C VAL A 266 -5.96 5.55 -17.15
N ASN A 267 -7.01 4.85 -16.71
CA ASN A 267 -8.29 4.75 -17.39
C ASN A 267 -9.09 6.04 -17.19
N CYS A 268 -8.89 7.01 -18.10
CA CYS A 268 -9.55 8.32 -18.07
C CYS A 268 -10.96 8.24 -18.65
N ASN A 269 -11.89 7.66 -17.88
CA ASN A 269 -13.29 7.57 -18.30
C ASN A 269 -14.11 8.82 -17.91
N LEU A 270 -13.48 9.82 -17.31
CA LEU A 270 -13.98 11.14 -16.94
C LEU A 270 -15.01 11.16 -15.80
N GLN A 271 -15.28 10.02 -15.16
CA GLN A 271 -16.38 9.88 -14.20
C GLN A 271 -15.94 9.23 -12.88
N ARG A 272 -16.38 9.84 -11.78
CA ARG A 272 -16.40 9.25 -10.44
C ARG A 272 -17.72 8.50 -10.21
N LEU A 273 -17.99 8.20 -8.92
CA LEU A 273 -19.24 7.55 -8.50
C LEU A 273 -20.46 8.47 -8.75
N ASP A 274 -20.37 9.74 -8.36
CA ASP A 274 -21.49 10.68 -8.34
C ASP A 274 -21.59 11.56 -9.58
N GLY A 275 -20.50 11.66 -10.37
CA GLY A 275 -20.48 12.57 -11.51
C GLY A 275 -19.11 12.68 -12.18
N PRO A 276 -18.83 13.76 -12.91
CA PRO A 276 -17.54 13.95 -13.59
C PRO A 276 -16.38 14.13 -12.59
N VAL A 277 -15.19 13.69 -12.99
CA VAL A 277 -13.95 13.94 -12.21
C VAL A 277 -13.62 15.44 -12.26
N ARG A 278 -13.67 16.04 -13.45
CA ARG A 278 -13.45 17.49 -13.67
C ARG A 278 -14.49 18.01 -14.67
N GLY A 279 -15.64 18.43 -14.19
CA GLY A 279 -16.73 18.87 -15.07
C GLY A 279 -16.37 20.03 -15.99
N ASN A 280 -15.87 21.13 -15.42
CA ASN A 280 -15.45 22.34 -16.15
C ASN A 280 -13.98 22.31 -16.59
N GLY A 281 -13.20 21.30 -16.18
CA GLY A 281 -11.80 21.14 -16.49
C GLY A 281 -11.55 20.00 -17.46
N LYS A 282 -10.29 19.56 -17.51
CA LYS A 282 -9.81 18.45 -18.34
C LYS A 282 -8.84 17.61 -17.55
N ILE A 283 -9.31 16.48 -17.02
CA ILE A 283 -8.49 15.60 -16.15
C ILE A 283 -7.24 15.08 -16.86
N VAL A 284 -7.31 14.76 -18.15
CA VAL A 284 -6.15 14.28 -18.92
C VAL A 284 -5.05 15.35 -18.96
N GLN A 285 -5.41 16.62 -19.13
CA GLN A 285 -4.45 17.73 -19.16
C GLN A 285 -3.89 18.03 -17.76
N GLU A 286 -4.73 17.97 -16.72
CA GLU A 286 -4.29 18.09 -15.34
C GLU A 286 -3.25 17.01 -15.00
N LEU A 287 -3.55 15.76 -15.31
CA LEU A 287 -2.65 14.64 -15.07
C LEU A 287 -1.38 14.72 -15.92
N GLU A 288 -1.47 15.14 -17.20
CA GLU A 288 -0.29 15.36 -18.04
C GLU A 288 0.67 16.34 -17.36
N SER A 289 0.16 17.51 -16.95
CA SER A 289 0.94 18.53 -16.26
C SER A 289 1.59 17.99 -14.99
N PHE A 290 0.83 17.25 -14.19
CA PHE A 290 1.26 16.69 -12.91
C PHE A 290 2.39 15.66 -13.09
N PHE A 291 2.23 14.69 -13.99
CA PHE A 291 3.24 13.66 -14.25
C PHE A 291 4.48 14.23 -14.93
N ARG A 292 4.33 15.18 -15.86
CA ARG A 292 5.47 15.88 -16.47
C ARG A 292 6.26 16.66 -15.43
N GLY A 293 5.57 17.37 -14.51
CA GLY A 293 6.19 18.08 -13.40
C GLY A 293 6.95 17.17 -12.45
N ALA A 294 6.48 15.92 -12.27
CA ALA A 294 7.15 14.88 -11.49
C ALA A 294 8.31 14.18 -12.25
N GLY A 295 8.54 14.50 -13.53
CA GLY A 295 9.64 13.97 -14.34
C GLY A 295 9.34 12.69 -15.12
N TRP A 296 8.07 12.27 -15.21
CA TRP A 296 7.63 11.08 -15.95
C TRP A 296 7.58 11.30 -17.45
N ASN A 297 7.75 10.21 -18.21
CA ASN A 297 7.33 10.14 -19.62
C ASN A 297 5.80 10.02 -19.67
N VAL A 298 5.13 10.87 -20.47
CA VAL A 298 3.67 10.92 -20.56
C VAL A 298 3.22 10.62 -21.98
N ILE A 299 2.38 9.60 -22.12
CA ILE A 299 1.78 9.18 -23.40
C ILE A 299 0.25 9.34 -23.28
N LYS A 300 -0.33 10.19 -24.09
CA LYS A 300 -1.78 10.40 -24.20
C LYS A 300 -2.35 9.53 -25.33
N VAL A 301 -3.46 8.84 -25.02
CA VAL A 301 -4.24 8.03 -25.95
C VAL A 301 -5.69 8.51 -25.89
N VAL A 302 -5.98 9.62 -26.60
CA VAL A 302 -7.23 10.39 -26.47
C VAL A 302 -8.26 9.99 -27.52
N TRP A 303 -7.82 9.84 -28.78
CA TRP A 303 -8.68 9.63 -29.92
C TRP A 303 -8.36 8.33 -30.65
N GLY A 304 -9.40 7.62 -31.10
CA GLY A 304 -9.26 6.43 -31.93
C GLY A 304 -8.91 6.77 -33.38
N ARG A 305 -8.59 5.74 -34.17
CA ARG A 305 -8.15 5.90 -35.57
C ARG A 305 -9.18 6.59 -36.48
N GLU A 306 -10.44 6.57 -36.12
CA GLU A 306 -11.51 7.23 -36.85
C GLU A 306 -11.36 8.76 -36.86
N TRP A 307 -10.59 9.32 -35.94
CA TRP A 307 -10.27 10.76 -35.88
C TRP A 307 -9.05 11.13 -36.71
N ASP A 308 -8.20 10.17 -37.14
CA ASP A 308 -6.93 10.47 -37.83
C ASP A 308 -7.15 11.24 -39.16
N ASP A 309 -8.14 10.81 -39.97
CA ASP A 309 -8.51 11.51 -41.20
C ASP A 309 -9.08 12.92 -40.95
N LEU A 310 -9.89 13.08 -39.89
CA LEU A 310 -10.44 14.38 -39.52
C LEU A 310 -9.32 15.35 -39.09
N LEU A 311 -8.37 14.88 -38.28
CA LEU A 311 -7.23 15.69 -37.85
C LEU A 311 -6.26 15.98 -39.00
N ALA A 312 -6.06 15.05 -39.94
CA ALA A 312 -5.23 15.27 -41.11
C ALA A 312 -5.82 16.32 -42.06
N ARG A 313 -7.16 16.45 -42.15
CA ARG A 313 -7.87 17.44 -42.90
C ARG A 313 -8.02 18.81 -42.20
N ASP A 314 -7.73 18.90 -40.93
CA ASP A 314 -7.79 20.12 -40.11
C ASP A 314 -6.54 21.00 -40.33
N THR A 315 -6.34 21.47 -41.53
CA THR A 315 -5.14 22.26 -41.92
C THR A 315 -5.04 23.61 -41.24
N GLU A 316 -6.15 24.12 -40.71
CA GLU A 316 -6.23 25.44 -40.03
C GLU A 316 -6.22 25.27 -38.50
N GLY A 317 -6.23 24.05 -37.97
CA GLY A 317 -6.22 23.76 -36.53
C GLY A 317 -7.54 24.10 -35.82
N ALA A 318 -8.65 24.24 -36.54
CA ALA A 318 -9.96 24.57 -35.95
C ALA A 318 -10.49 23.41 -35.06
N LEU A 319 -10.39 22.18 -35.56
CA LEU A 319 -10.77 21.00 -34.80
C LEU A 319 -9.84 20.80 -33.58
N LEU A 320 -8.55 20.97 -33.75
CA LEU A 320 -7.56 20.91 -32.69
C LEU A 320 -7.87 21.92 -31.57
N ASN A 321 -8.16 23.17 -31.95
CA ASN A 321 -8.54 24.20 -30.98
C ASN A 321 -9.85 23.83 -30.26
N LEU A 322 -10.85 23.35 -30.99
CA LEU A 322 -12.11 22.88 -30.39
C LEU A 322 -11.89 21.75 -29.38
N MET A 323 -11.01 20.78 -29.69
CA MET A 323 -10.61 19.73 -28.78
C MET A 323 -9.93 20.28 -27.52
N ASN A 324 -9.08 21.30 -27.67
CA ASN A 324 -8.37 21.93 -26.56
C ASN A 324 -9.30 22.68 -25.60
N VAL A 325 -10.32 23.37 -26.08
CA VAL A 325 -11.20 24.21 -25.24
C VAL A 325 -12.44 23.50 -24.71
N THR A 326 -12.79 22.32 -25.23
CA THR A 326 -13.98 21.56 -24.78
C THR A 326 -13.73 20.91 -23.44
N PRO A 327 -14.53 21.19 -22.40
CA PRO A 327 -14.39 20.58 -21.06
C PRO A 327 -14.85 19.13 -21.02
N ASP A 328 -14.43 18.39 -19.97
CA ASP A 328 -14.76 16.98 -19.81
C ASP A 328 -16.26 16.71 -19.63
N GLY A 329 -16.99 17.64 -19.01
CA GLY A 329 -18.45 17.55 -18.85
C GLY A 329 -19.17 17.52 -20.21
N ASP A 330 -18.75 18.34 -21.17
CA ASP A 330 -19.31 18.33 -22.53
C ASP A 330 -18.97 17.02 -23.25
N TYR A 331 -17.71 16.55 -23.15
CA TYR A 331 -17.33 15.25 -23.73
C TYR A 331 -18.13 14.07 -23.19
N GLN A 332 -18.52 14.13 -21.93
CA GLN A 332 -19.39 13.13 -21.32
C GLN A 332 -20.80 13.22 -21.89
N THR A 333 -21.34 14.42 -21.97
CA THR A 333 -22.67 14.70 -22.56
C THR A 333 -22.72 14.23 -24.01
N TYR A 334 -21.73 14.55 -24.83
CA TYR A 334 -21.68 14.11 -26.24
C TYR A 334 -21.78 12.59 -26.40
N LYS A 335 -21.20 11.82 -25.49
CA LYS A 335 -21.31 10.35 -25.57
C LYS A 335 -22.66 9.82 -25.10
N ALA A 336 -23.34 10.54 -24.20
CA ALA A 336 -24.66 10.16 -23.70
C ALA A 336 -25.81 10.59 -24.64
N GLU A 337 -25.53 11.51 -25.58
CA GLU A 337 -26.47 12.07 -26.55
C GLU A 337 -26.30 11.45 -27.96
N SER A 338 -27.08 11.91 -28.95
CA SER A 338 -27.06 11.41 -30.33
C SER A 338 -25.93 12.01 -31.17
N GLY A 339 -25.61 11.37 -32.30
CA GLY A 339 -24.69 11.94 -33.29
C GLY A 339 -25.15 13.30 -33.88
N ALA A 340 -26.48 13.48 -34.02
CA ALA A 340 -27.05 14.79 -34.40
C ALA A 340 -26.70 15.87 -33.36
N TYR A 341 -26.81 15.55 -32.08
CA TYR A 341 -26.41 16.47 -30.99
C TYR A 341 -24.93 16.82 -31.06
N ILE A 342 -24.04 15.80 -31.28
CA ILE A 342 -22.59 16.03 -31.43
C ILE A 342 -22.31 16.90 -32.65
N ARG A 343 -22.97 16.66 -33.77
CA ARG A 343 -22.86 17.49 -35.02
C ARG A 343 -23.15 18.95 -34.72
N GLU A 344 -24.25 19.24 -34.02
CA GLU A 344 -24.70 20.60 -33.72
C GLU A 344 -23.81 21.25 -32.64
N HIS A 345 -23.62 20.59 -31.51
CA HIS A 345 -23.05 21.20 -30.29
C HIS A 345 -21.53 21.08 -30.15
N PHE A 346 -20.89 20.17 -30.91
CA PHE A 346 -19.43 20.08 -30.97
C PHE A 346 -18.93 20.62 -32.31
N PHE A 347 -19.17 19.90 -33.39
CA PHE A 347 -18.65 20.33 -34.70
C PHE A 347 -19.26 21.64 -35.23
N GLY A 348 -20.52 21.92 -34.94
CA GLY A 348 -21.25 23.11 -35.33
C GLY A 348 -20.81 24.42 -34.62
N ARG A 349 -19.90 24.31 -33.63
CA ARG A 349 -19.36 25.51 -32.94
C ARG A 349 -18.44 26.36 -33.83
N ASP A 350 -17.92 25.79 -34.90
CA ASP A 350 -17.08 26.45 -35.89
C ASP A 350 -17.43 25.92 -37.29
N GLU A 351 -17.63 26.82 -38.29
CA GLU A 351 -18.01 26.45 -39.66
C GLU A 351 -17.00 25.50 -40.30
N ARG A 352 -15.72 25.64 -39.99
CA ARG A 352 -14.63 24.80 -40.49
C ARG A 352 -14.73 23.38 -39.97
N THR A 353 -15.03 23.20 -38.66
CA THR A 353 -15.25 21.88 -38.10
C THR A 353 -16.54 21.23 -38.56
N ALA A 354 -17.60 22.01 -38.75
CA ALA A 354 -18.85 21.53 -39.36
C ALA A 354 -18.62 20.99 -40.79
N ALA A 355 -17.77 21.70 -41.59
CA ALA A 355 -17.41 21.26 -42.93
C ALA A 355 -16.65 19.92 -42.98
N LEU A 356 -15.81 19.61 -41.96
CA LEU A 356 -15.07 18.35 -41.88
C LEU A 356 -16.00 17.11 -41.81
N VAL A 357 -17.18 17.27 -41.21
CA VAL A 357 -18.12 16.14 -40.95
C VAL A 357 -19.39 16.22 -41.78
N LYS A 358 -19.48 17.11 -42.82
CA LYS A 358 -20.69 17.30 -43.59
C LYS A 358 -21.21 16.06 -44.30
N ASP A 359 -20.28 15.16 -44.71
CA ASP A 359 -20.58 13.95 -45.48
C ASP A 359 -20.68 12.71 -44.57
N MET A 360 -20.48 12.84 -43.28
CA MET A 360 -20.63 11.76 -42.30
C MET A 360 -22.08 11.64 -41.85
N SER A 361 -22.59 10.44 -41.64
CA SER A 361 -23.88 10.24 -40.98
C SER A 361 -23.80 10.57 -39.48
N ASP A 362 -24.92 10.74 -38.82
CA ASP A 362 -24.95 10.93 -37.36
C ASP A 362 -24.46 9.70 -36.63
N ASP A 363 -24.69 8.51 -37.19
CA ASP A 363 -24.15 7.26 -36.63
C ASP A 363 -22.62 7.21 -36.74
N ASP A 364 -22.02 7.63 -37.83
CA ASP A 364 -20.56 7.74 -37.98
C ASP A 364 -19.96 8.68 -36.94
N ILE A 365 -20.59 9.86 -36.73
CA ILE A 365 -20.16 10.82 -35.71
C ILE A 365 -20.25 10.24 -34.29
N TRP A 366 -21.33 9.53 -34.00
CA TRP A 366 -21.53 8.91 -32.68
C TRP A 366 -20.50 7.79 -32.41
N ASN A 367 -20.09 7.09 -33.47
CA ASN A 367 -19.14 5.97 -33.43
C ASN A 367 -17.66 6.41 -33.44
N LEU A 368 -17.34 7.68 -33.50
CA LEU A 368 -15.99 8.21 -33.31
C LEU A 368 -15.46 7.81 -31.93
N LYS A 369 -14.52 6.86 -31.88
CA LYS A 369 -14.07 6.24 -30.63
C LYS A 369 -13.09 7.11 -29.85
N ARG A 370 -13.03 6.88 -28.55
CA ARG A 370 -11.95 7.33 -27.68
C ARG A 370 -10.74 6.41 -27.86
N GLY A 371 -9.53 6.97 -27.71
CA GLY A 371 -8.28 6.25 -27.97
C GLY A 371 -8.09 4.98 -27.15
N GLY A 372 -8.50 5.00 -25.87
CA GLY A 372 -8.41 3.83 -24.99
C GLY A 372 -9.29 2.63 -25.40
N HIS A 373 -10.18 2.80 -26.41
CA HIS A 373 -10.96 1.71 -27.01
C HIS A 373 -10.39 1.23 -28.34
N ASP A 374 -9.35 1.89 -28.85
CA ASP A 374 -8.66 1.50 -30.08
C ASP A 374 -7.38 0.71 -29.76
N TYR A 375 -7.44 -0.59 -29.99
CA TYR A 375 -6.36 -1.49 -29.63
C TYR A 375 -5.04 -1.22 -30.39
N ARG A 376 -5.05 -0.63 -31.60
CA ARG A 376 -3.83 -0.20 -32.31
C ARG A 376 -3.17 0.97 -31.58
N LYS A 377 -3.95 1.98 -31.21
CA LYS A 377 -3.49 3.13 -30.42
C LYS A 377 -2.94 2.69 -29.05
N VAL A 378 -3.64 1.75 -28.38
CA VAL A 378 -3.21 1.19 -27.10
C VAL A 378 -1.92 0.40 -27.26
N TYR A 379 -1.80 -0.44 -28.31
CA TYR A 379 -0.59 -1.20 -28.60
C TYR A 379 0.62 -0.27 -28.82
N ALA A 380 0.45 0.78 -29.63
CA ALA A 380 1.49 1.78 -29.89
C ALA A 380 1.98 2.43 -28.57
N ALA A 381 1.03 2.80 -27.69
CA ALA A 381 1.36 3.40 -26.39
C ALA A 381 2.10 2.42 -25.47
N PHE A 382 1.67 1.17 -25.38
CA PHE A 382 2.31 0.15 -24.55
C PHE A 382 3.71 -0.19 -25.05
N LYS A 383 3.87 -0.30 -26.38
CA LYS A 383 5.19 -0.51 -26.99
C LYS A 383 6.14 0.65 -26.68
N ALA A 384 5.70 1.88 -26.87
CA ALA A 384 6.49 3.06 -26.55
C ALA A 384 6.85 3.15 -25.06
N ALA A 385 5.94 2.73 -24.16
CA ALA A 385 6.20 2.69 -22.73
C ALA A 385 7.27 1.66 -22.34
N THR A 386 7.23 0.45 -22.92
CA THR A 386 8.21 -0.62 -22.63
C THR A 386 9.58 -0.35 -23.22
N GLU A 387 9.65 0.38 -24.33
CA GLU A 387 10.91 0.76 -24.98
C GLU A 387 11.55 2.01 -24.37
N HIS A 388 10.80 2.81 -23.63
CA HIS A 388 11.31 4.02 -22.96
C HIS A 388 12.28 3.65 -21.84
N LYS A 389 13.43 4.34 -21.76
CA LYS A 389 14.46 4.09 -20.77
C LYS A 389 14.74 5.30 -19.89
N GLY A 390 15.17 5.02 -18.65
CA GLY A 390 15.64 6.01 -17.68
C GLY A 390 14.55 6.76 -16.91
N LYS A 391 13.25 6.54 -17.21
CA LYS A 391 12.13 7.17 -16.51
C LYS A 391 10.89 6.27 -16.53
N PRO A 392 10.04 6.34 -15.48
CA PRO A 392 8.73 5.69 -15.52
C PRO A 392 7.82 6.35 -16.57
N THR A 393 6.85 5.58 -17.05
CA THR A 393 5.88 6.06 -18.05
C THR A 393 4.48 6.06 -17.49
N VAL A 394 3.69 7.10 -17.82
CA VAL A 394 2.23 7.10 -17.63
C VAL A 394 1.53 7.16 -18.98
N ILE A 395 0.55 6.28 -19.17
CA ILE A 395 -0.36 6.27 -20.31
C ILE A 395 -1.71 6.83 -19.85
N LEU A 396 -2.10 7.99 -20.36
CA LEU A 396 -3.39 8.62 -20.09
C LEU A 396 -4.36 8.21 -21.19
N ALA A 397 -5.14 7.15 -20.93
CA ALA A 397 -6.03 6.54 -21.92
C ALA A 397 -7.46 7.05 -21.74
N LYS A 398 -7.95 7.88 -22.65
CA LYS A 398 -9.33 8.37 -22.63
C LYS A 398 -10.29 7.28 -23.08
N THR A 399 -11.27 6.97 -22.22
CA THR A 399 -12.27 5.92 -22.43
C THR A 399 -13.68 6.46 -22.20
N VAL A 400 -14.67 5.56 -22.25
CA VAL A 400 -16.06 5.84 -21.90
C VAL A 400 -16.48 4.84 -20.83
N LYS A 401 -16.99 5.32 -19.70
CA LYS A 401 -17.51 4.47 -18.63
C LYS A 401 -18.67 3.62 -19.12
N GLY A 402 -18.61 2.31 -18.93
CA GLY A 402 -19.66 1.40 -19.43
C GLY A 402 -19.64 1.17 -20.94
N TYR A 403 -18.51 1.44 -21.62
CA TYR A 403 -18.39 1.27 -23.07
C TYR A 403 -18.77 -0.14 -23.56
N GLY A 404 -19.62 -0.20 -24.59
CA GLY A 404 -20.10 -1.44 -25.21
C GLY A 404 -21.22 -2.14 -24.45
N LEU A 405 -21.71 -1.60 -23.32
CA LEU A 405 -22.86 -2.14 -22.59
C LEU A 405 -24.21 -1.63 -23.12
N GLY A 406 -24.19 -0.72 -24.09
CA GLY A 406 -25.33 -0.14 -24.73
C GLY A 406 -25.64 1.30 -24.29
N PRO A 407 -26.49 2.03 -25.06
CA PRO A 407 -26.72 3.47 -24.89
C PRO A 407 -27.29 3.88 -23.52
N GLN A 408 -27.91 2.95 -22.81
CA GLN A 408 -28.46 3.20 -21.47
C GLN A 408 -27.40 3.19 -20.38
N PHE A 409 -26.21 2.63 -20.66
CA PHE A 409 -25.08 2.50 -19.74
C PHE A 409 -23.92 3.44 -20.10
N GLU A 410 -23.66 3.66 -21.37
CA GLU A 410 -22.48 4.38 -21.82
C GLU A 410 -22.49 5.86 -21.42
N GLY A 411 -21.45 6.30 -20.71
CA GLY A 411 -21.22 7.69 -20.36
C GLY A 411 -22.17 8.32 -19.35
N ARG A 412 -23.10 7.56 -18.78
CA ARG A 412 -24.10 8.11 -17.85
C ARG A 412 -23.57 8.11 -16.41
N ASN A 413 -23.94 9.10 -15.59
CA ASN A 413 -23.52 9.21 -14.20
C ASN A 413 -23.96 7.99 -13.35
N ALA A 414 -25.15 7.44 -13.61
CA ALA A 414 -25.67 6.27 -12.89
C ALA A 414 -24.96 4.95 -13.22
N THR A 415 -24.12 4.90 -14.26
CA THR A 415 -23.50 3.68 -14.80
C THR A 415 -22.66 2.92 -13.76
N HIS A 416 -22.02 3.63 -12.84
CA HIS A 416 -21.22 2.99 -11.79
C HIS A 416 -22.04 2.04 -10.90
N GLN A 417 -23.30 2.38 -10.61
CA GLN A 417 -24.16 1.60 -9.73
C GLN A 417 -25.02 0.57 -10.48
N MET A 418 -25.00 0.55 -11.80
CA MET A 418 -25.78 -0.40 -12.60
C MET A 418 -25.15 -1.80 -12.51
N LYS A 419 -25.92 -2.77 -12.01
CA LYS A 419 -25.42 -4.13 -11.66
C LYS A 419 -26.18 -5.24 -12.38
N LYS A 420 -27.35 -4.94 -12.93
CA LYS A 420 -28.19 -5.90 -13.66
C LYS A 420 -28.77 -5.25 -14.91
N MET A 421 -29.03 -6.08 -15.89
CA MET A 421 -29.62 -5.72 -17.17
C MET A 421 -31.07 -6.24 -17.24
N THR A 422 -31.94 -5.52 -17.90
CA THR A 422 -33.26 -6.06 -18.31
C THR A 422 -33.04 -7.09 -19.42
N LEU A 423 -34.09 -7.91 -19.71
CA LEU A 423 -34.00 -8.86 -20.82
C LEU A 423 -33.70 -8.19 -22.16
N ASP A 424 -34.30 -7.03 -22.43
CA ASP A 424 -34.04 -6.26 -23.64
C ASP A 424 -32.59 -5.73 -23.69
N ASN A 425 -32.05 -5.28 -22.55
CA ASN A 425 -30.65 -4.88 -22.45
C ASN A 425 -29.70 -6.07 -22.71
N LEU A 426 -30.03 -7.25 -22.18
CA LEU A 426 -29.24 -8.47 -22.41
C LEU A 426 -29.24 -8.86 -23.91
N LYS A 427 -30.42 -8.80 -24.58
CA LYS A 427 -30.49 -9.06 -26.01
C LYS A 427 -29.67 -8.05 -26.81
N THR A 428 -29.84 -6.76 -26.54
CA THR A 428 -29.09 -5.68 -27.20
C THR A 428 -27.58 -5.87 -27.02
N PHE A 429 -27.15 -6.16 -25.81
CA PHE A 429 -25.73 -6.37 -25.50
C PHE A 429 -25.17 -7.63 -26.17
N ARG A 430 -25.89 -8.77 -26.13
CA ARG A 430 -25.55 -10.00 -26.85
C ARG A 430 -25.36 -9.74 -28.34
N ASP A 431 -26.31 -9.03 -28.96
CA ASP A 431 -26.28 -8.75 -30.42
C ASP A 431 -25.09 -7.85 -30.77
N ALA A 432 -24.86 -6.79 -29.98
CA ALA A 432 -23.71 -5.89 -30.17
C ALA A 432 -22.36 -6.61 -30.03
N MET A 433 -22.28 -7.62 -29.16
CA MET A 433 -21.08 -8.45 -28.96
C MET A 433 -21.04 -9.67 -29.87
N HIS A 434 -22.04 -9.92 -30.71
CA HIS A 434 -22.16 -11.10 -31.60
C HIS A 434 -21.99 -12.42 -30.84
N ILE A 435 -22.61 -12.52 -29.64
CA ILE A 435 -22.53 -13.75 -28.84
C ILE A 435 -23.56 -14.76 -29.39
N PRO A 436 -23.18 -16.01 -29.68
CA PRO A 436 -24.07 -17.02 -30.27
C PRO A 436 -25.01 -17.65 -29.23
N ILE A 437 -25.79 -16.83 -28.54
CA ILE A 437 -26.82 -17.21 -27.57
C ILE A 437 -28.18 -16.78 -28.13
N THR A 438 -29.15 -17.68 -28.10
CA THR A 438 -30.48 -17.43 -28.67
C THR A 438 -31.38 -16.63 -27.70
N ASP A 439 -32.43 -15.99 -28.23
CA ASP A 439 -33.43 -15.32 -27.42
C ASP A 439 -34.11 -16.27 -26.42
N ALA A 440 -34.41 -17.49 -26.87
CA ALA A 440 -35.03 -18.52 -26.01
C ALA A 440 -34.15 -18.85 -24.79
N GLN A 441 -32.82 -18.92 -24.95
CA GLN A 441 -31.89 -19.15 -23.82
C GLN A 441 -31.88 -17.97 -22.83
N LEU A 442 -32.03 -16.74 -23.31
CA LEU A 442 -32.10 -15.57 -22.42
C LEU A 442 -33.46 -15.44 -21.73
N GLU A 443 -34.52 -15.86 -22.41
CA GLU A 443 -35.92 -15.81 -21.90
C GLU A 443 -36.20 -16.92 -20.89
N GLU A 444 -35.48 -18.05 -20.95
CA GLU A 444 -35.62 -19.18 -20.03
C GLU A 444 -35.43 -18.73 -18.56
N ASN A 445 -34.36 -17.99 -18.29
CA ASN A 445 -34.15 -17.35 -16.99
C ASN A 445 -33.37 -16.05 -17.13
N PRO A 446 -34.02 -14.89 -17.17
CA PRO A 446 -33.33 -13.61 -17.31
C PRO A 446 -32.34 -13.24 -16.17
N TYR A 447 -32.40 -13.93 -15.03
CA TYR A 447 -31.46 -13.75 -13.92
C TYR A 447 -30.22 -14.64 -14.04
N LEU A 448 -30.25 -15.68 -14.89
CA LEU A 448 -29.18 -16.64 -15.12
C LEU A 448 -28.89 -16.79 -16.62
N PRO A 449 -28.66 -15.69 -17.36
CA PRO A 449 -28.23 -15.80 -18.76
C PRO A 449 -26.97 -16.65 -18.85
N PRO A 450 -26.82 -17.51 -19.89
CA PRO A 450 -25.67 -18.41 -19.96
C PRO A 450 -24.36 -17.65 -20.16
N TYR A 451 -23.27 -18.18 -19.58
CA TYR A 451 -21.92 -17.81 -19.97
C TYR A 451 -21.65 -18.34 -21.37
N TYR A 452 -20.63 -17.82 -22.01
CA TYR A 452 -20.20 -18.30 -23.31
C TYR A 452 -18.73 -18.72 -23.31
N ASN A 453 -18.45 -19.97 -23.61
CA ASN A 453 -17.12 -20.51 -23.84
C ASN A 453 -17.24 -21.58 -24.96
N PRO A 454 -16.60 -21.38 -26.14
CA PRO A 454 -16.71 -22.33 -27.24
C PRO A 454 -15.89 -23.61 -27.01
N GLY A 455 -15.08 -23.64 -25.94
CA GLY A 455 -14.25 -24.76 -25.56
C GLY A 455 -12.81 -24.66 -26.06
N PRO A 456 -11.93 -25.51 -25.51
CA PRO A 456 -10.48 -25.40 -25.73
C PRO A 456 -10.02 -25.72 -27.14
N GLN A 457 -10.87 -26.26 -28.00
CA GLN A 457 -10.54 -26.61 -29.40
C GLN A 457 -10.89 -25.48 -30.39
N ASP A 458 -11.54 -24.41 -29.93
CA ASP A 458 -11.84 -23.26 -30.75
C ASP A 458 -10.56 -22.49 -31.12
N GLU A 459 -10.43 -22.08 -32.37
CA GLU A 459 -9.24 -21.37 -32.87
C GLU A 459 -8.93 -20.08 -32.09
N THR A 460 -9.97 -19.39 -31.65
CA THR A 460 -9.84 -18.15 -30.89
C THR A 460 -9.27 -18.40 -29.48
N ILE A 461 -9.73 -19.47 -28.85
CA ILE A 461 -9.21 -19.89 -27.54
C ILE A 461 -7.76 -20.35 -27.67
N GLN A 462 -7.45 -21.12 -28.71
CA GLN A 462 -6.09 -21.59 -28.99
C GLN A 462 -5.13 -20.42 -29.24
N TYR A 463 -5.52 -19.45 -30.07
CA TYR A 463 -4.74 -18.24 -30.28
C TYR A 463 -4.45 -17.49 -28.96
N MET A 464 -5.46 -17.32 -28.10
CA MET A 464 -5.31 -16.65 -26.80
C MET A 464 -4.31 -17.38 -25.89
N LEU A 465 -4.39 -18.71 -25.83
CA LEU A 465 -3.47 -19.56 -25.04
C LEU A 465 -2.04 -19.54 -25.58
N GLU A 466 -1.87 -19.58 -26.90
CA GLU A 466 -0.56 -19.50 -27.55
C GLU A 466 0.13 -18.16 -27.25
N ARG A 467 -0.62 -17.05 -27.27
CA ARG A 467 -0.09 -15.73 -26.86
C ARG A 467 0.40 -15.76 -25.42
N ARG A 468 -0.36 -16.33 -24.49
CA ARG A 468 0.06 -16.44 -23.09
C ARG A 468 1.28 -17.33 -22.93
N GLN A 469 1.34 -18.45 -23.63
CA GLN A 469 2.50 -19.34 -23.61
C GLN A 469 3.75 -18.63 -24.14
N ALA A 470 3.63 -17.90 -25.25
CA ALA A 470 4.74 -17.14 -25.84
C ALA A 470 5.28 -16.03 -24.90
N LEU A 471 4.44 -15.52 -24.00
CA LEU A 471 4.80 -14.51 -22.99
C LEU A 471 5.18 -15.12 -21.63
N GLY A 472 5.40 -16.43 -21.52
CA GLY A 472 5.88 -17.06 -20.27
C GLY A 472 4.79 -17.44 -19.26
N GLY A 473 3.54 -17.69 -19.72
CA GLY A 473 2.48 -18.27 -18.90
C GLY A 473 1.33 -17.32 -18.57
N HIS A 474 0.41 -17.80 -17.74
CA HIS A 474 -0.81 -17.09 -17.37
C HIS A 474 -0.56 -15.97 -16.36
N LEU A 475 -1.46 -14.98 -16.36
CA LEU A 475 -1.56 -13.90 -15.39
C LEU A 475 -3.03 -13.55 -15.11
N PRO A 476 -3.38 -13.14 -13.88
CA PRO A 476 -2.52 -13.11 -12.71
C PRO A 476 -2.16 -14.53 -12.24
N GLU A 477 -0.96 -14.68 -11.71
CA GLU A 477 -0.46 -15.88 -11.07
C GLU A 477 0.40 -15.47 -9.89
N ARG A 478 0.27 -16.18 -8.76
CA ARG A 478 1.09 -15.96 -7.57
C ARG A 478 1.62 -17.30 -7.07
N ARG A 479 2.91 -17.36 -6.80
CA ARG A 479 3.58 -18.60 -6.34
C ARG A 479 3.95 -18.39 -4.87
N SER A 480 3.09 -18.83 -3.96
CA SER A 480 3.22 -18.57 -2.53
C SER A 480 4.13 -19.54 -1.78
N THR A 481 4.47 -20.67 -2.38
CA THR A 481 5.35 -21.69 -1.77
C THR A 481 6.82 -21.34 -1.96
N HIS A 482 7.60 -21.40 -0.88
CA HIS A 482 9.05 -21.22 -0.90
C HIS A 482 9.73 -22.19 0.06
N VAL A 483 10.99 -22.47 -0.20
CA VAL A 483 11.83 -23.26 0.71
C VAL A 483 12.27 -22.37 1.86
N GLY A 484 12.24 -22.90 3.09
CA GLY A 484 12.70 -22.19 4.27
C GLY A 484 14.18 -21.78 4.18
N LEU A 485 14.52 -20.64 4.81
CA LEU A 485 15.89 -20.14 4.87
C LEU A 485 16.71 -20.85 5.94
N SER A 486 18.02 -20.98 5.72
CA SER A 486 18.99 -21.29 6.77
C SER A 486 19.10 -20.11 7.72
N LEU A 487 18.49 -20.22 8.88
CA LEU A 487 18.44 -19.14 9.88
C LEU A 487 19.77 -18.98 10.64
N PRO A 488 20.08 -17.78 11.17
CA PRO A 488 21.26 -17.56 12.00
C PRO A 488 21.27 -18.44 13.23
N ASN A 489 22.44 -18.91 13.61
CA ASN A 489 22.63 -19.71 14.84
C ASN A 489 22.65 -18.83 16.10
N ASP A 490 22.75 -19.46 17.27
CA ASP A 490 22.70 -18.82 18.59
C ASP A 490 23.71 -17.67 18.78
N THR A 491 24.85 -17.69 18.06
CA THR A 491 25.88 -16.65 18.20
C THR A 491 25.39 -15.28 17.74
N ALA A 492 24.49 -15.24 16.77
CA ALA A 492 23.89 -13.98 16.28
C ALA A 492 23.00 -13.31 17.34
N TYR A 493 22.49 -14.05 18.30
CA TYR A 493 21.61 -13.56 19.36
C TYR A 493 22.30 -13.40 20.73
N ALA A 494 23.60 -13.71 20.78
CA ALA A 494 24.32 -13.80 22.06
C ALA A 494 24.55 -12.44 22.73
N LEU A 495 24.73 -11.37 21.95
CA LEU A 495 25.09 -10.06 22.50
C LEU A 495 23.96 -9.46 23.37
N PRO A 496 22.71 -9.34 22.93
CA PRO A 496 21.64 -8.82 23.78
C PRO A 496 21.31 -9.72 25.00
N LYS A 497 21.63 -11.01 24.94
CA LYS A 497 21.47 -11.96 26.05
C LYS A 497 22.47 -11.80 27.20
N LYS A 498 23.63 -11.21 26.94
CA LYS A 498 24.66 -10.97 27.97
C LYS A 498 24.32 -9.81 28.92
N GLY A 499 23.31 -9.03 28.62
CA GLY A 499 23.02 -7.79 29.30
C GLY A 499 24.05 -6.68 29.02
N SER A 500 23.97 -5.59 29.76
CA SER A 500 24.81 -4.39 29.54
C SER A 500 25.89 -4.19 30.63
N GLY A 501 25.99 -5.08 31.61
CA GLY A 501 26.88 -4.92 32.76
C GLY A 501 26.46 -3.70 33.59
N THR A 502 27.32 -2.69 33.69
CA THR A 502 27.00 -1.44 34.41
C THR A 502 26.58 -0.31 33.47
N GLN A 503 26.57 -0.54 32.17
CA GLN A 503 26.17 0.47 31.18
C GLN A 503 24.64 0.51 31.06
N GLU A 504 24.09 1.72 31.03
CA GLU A 504 22.71 1.93 30.66
C GLU A 504 22.58 1.96 29.12
N ILE A 505 21.71 1.18 28.57
CA ILE A 505 21.38 1.16 27.15
C ILE A 505 19.87 1.08 26.94
N ALA A 506 19.40 1.75 25.90
CA ALA A 506 18.02 1.70 25.49
C ALA A 506 17.70 0.39 24.72
N THR A 507 16.43 -0.04 24.73
CA THR A 507 16.00 -1.21 23.93
C THR A 507 16.22 -1.00 22.43
N THR A 508 16.11 0.24 21.93
CA THR A 508 16.50 0.60 20.55
C THR A 508 17.96 0.21 20.27
N MET A 509 18.89 0.53 21.16
CA MET A 509 20.31 0.18 21.00
C MET A 509 20.56 -1.32 21.17
N ALA A 510 19.81 -2.01 22.03
CA ALA A 510 19.88 -3.47 22.13
C ALA A 510 19.48 -4.14 20.80
N PHE A 511 18.40 -3.67 20.20
CA PHE A 511 17.95 -4.14 18.89
C PHE A 511 18.97 -3.81 17.77
N VAL A 512 19.47 -2.59 17.72
CA VAL A 512 20.45 -2.19 16.70
C VAL A 512 21.73 -3.05 16.79
N ARG A 513 22.18 -3.38 17.99
CA ARG A 513 23.31 -4.31 18.17
C ARG A 513 23.00 -5.73 17.67
N LEU A 514 21.79 -6.22 17.93
CA LEU A 514 21.30 -7.51 17.40
C LEU A 514 21.24 -7.49 15.86
N LEU A 515 20.67 -6.45 15.28
CA LEU A 515 20.56 -6.29 13.83
C LEU A 515 21.95 -6.30 13.16
N LYS A 516 22.96 -5.68 13.79
CA LYS A 516 24.34 -5.70 13.31
C LYS A 516 24.90 -7.12 13.18
N ASP A 517 24.63 -7.99 14.16
CA ASP A 517 25.11 -9.36 14.15
C ASP A 517 24.33 -10.23 13.16
N LEU A 518 23.01 -9.98 13.00
CA LEU A 518 22.19 -10.60 11.95
C LEU A 518 22.65 -10.23 10.54
N LEU A 519 22.96 -8.95 10.28
CA LEU A 519 23.50 -8.46 8.99
C LEU A 519 24.83 -9.10 8.62
N ARG A 520 25.63 -9.49 9.60
CA ARG A 520 26.91 -10.17 9.41
C ARG A 520 26.81 -11.66 9.15
N SER A 521 25.64 -12.25 9.36
CA SER A 521 25.41 -13.67 9.10
C SER A 521 25.57 -13.95 7.59
N LYS A 522 26.56 -14.81 7.24
CA LYS A 522 27.10 -14.92 5.89
C LYS A 522 26.05 -15.29 4.82
N ASP A 523 25.21 -16.27 5.10
CA ASP A 523 24.23 -16.79 4.13
C ASP A 523 22.81 -16.21 4.33
N PHE A 524 22.65 -15.34 5.32
CA PHE A 524 21.35 -14.78 5.72
C PHE A 524 21.32 -13.26 5.66
N GLY A 525 22.36 -12.59 6.15
CA GLY A 525 22.37 -11.15 6.34
C GLY A 525 22.13 -10.33 5.08
N HIS A 526 22.53 -10.84 3.90
CA HIS A 526 22.31 -10.17 2.61
C HIS A 526 20.82 -10.07 2.23
N ARG A 527 19.94 -10.85 2.84
CA ARG A 527 18.48 -10.85 2.63
C ARG A 527 17.75 -9.84 3.52
N ILE A 528 18.41 -9.32 4.56
CA ILE A 528 17.82 -8.31 5.44
C ILE A 528 17.78 -6.97 4.71
N VAL A 529 16.62 -6.31 4.77
CA VAL A 529 16.40 -4.99 4.16
C VAL A 529 15.97 -4.01 5.26
N PRO A 530 16.91 -3.25 5.84
CA PRO A 530 16.54 -2.14 6.73
C PRO A 530 15.83 -1.06 5.92
N ILE A 531 14.66 -0.60 6.40
CA ILE A 531 13.85 0.44 5.75
C ILE A 531 13.67 1.59 6.73
N ILE A 532 14.01 2.80 6.32
CA ILE A 532 14.08 3.96 7.20
C ILE A 532 13.48 5.19 6.53
N PRO A 533 12.54 5.88 7.18
CA PRO A 533 12.03 7.17 6.73
C PRO A 533 12.81 8.35 7.33
N ASP A 534 14.14 8.40 7.08
CA ASP A 534 15.09 9.49 7.46
C ASP A 534 15.48 9.58 8.95
N GLU A 535 15.16 8.60 9.82
CA GLU A 535 15.50 8.69 11.24
C GLU A 535 16.66 7.77 11.67
N ALA A 536 17.52 7.34 10.75
CA ALA A 536 18.61 6.40 11.04
C ALA A 536 19.54 6.87 12.17
N ARG A 537 19.87 8.17 12.23
CA ARG A 537 20.74 8.74 13.28
C ARG A 537 20.05 8.73 14.65
N THR A 538 18.77 9.04 14.70
CA THR A 538 17.99 8.99 15.94
C THR A 538 17.97 7.57 16.53
N PHE A 539 17.95 6.55 15.69
CA PHE A 539 17.91 5.14 16.11
C PHE A 539 19.32 4.51 16.24
N GLY A 540 20.39 5.26 16.01
CA GLY A 540 21.77 4.75 16.08
C GLY A 540 22.15 3.83 14.92
N MET A 541 21.42 3.88 13.81
CA MET A 541 21.67 3.07 12.60
C MET A 541 22.68 3.70 11.64
N ASP A 542 23.09 4.94 11.85
CA ASP A 542 24.15 5.60 11.08
C ASP A 542 25.49 4.84 11.11
N ALA A 543 25.71 4.02 12.16
CA ALA A 543 26.81 3.08 12.21
C ALA A 543 26.84 2.07 11.04
N TYR A 544 25.75 1.91 10.30
CA TYR A 544 25.67 0.99 9.16
C TYR A 544 25.97 1.66 7.82
N PHE A 545 25.92 2.99 7.72
CA PHE A 545 26.16 3.72 6.47
C PHE A 545 27.46 3.34 5.77
N PRO A 546 28.60 3.16 6.46
CA PRO A 546 29.82 2.76 5.79
C PRO A 546 29.85 1.34 5.25
N THR A 547 29.09 0.41 5.87
CA THR A 547 29.16 -1.02 5.59
C THR A 547 27.96 -1.52 4.77
N ALA A 548 26.76 -1.31 5.25
CA ALA A 548 25.53 -1.69 4.56
C ALA A 548 25.19 -0.74 3.41
N LYS A 549 25.52 0.54 3.54
CA LYS A 549 25.27 1.64 2.60
C LYS A 549 23.78 1.86 2.30
N ILE A 550 23.44 3.07 1.94
CA ILE A 550 22.13 3.43 1.42
C ILE A 550 22.00 2.92 -0.02
N TYR A 551 20.90 2.28 -0.33
CA TYR A 551 20.58 1.88 -1.69
C TYR A 551 20.26 3.11 -2.55
N ASN A 552 20.94 3.26 -3.67
CA ASN A 552 20.64 4.23 -4.71
C ASN A 552 21.01 3.60 -6.07
N PRO A 553 20.04 3.33 -6.95
CA PRO A 553 20.28 2.64 -8.22
C PRO A 553 21.25 3.40 -9.13
N ASN A 554 21.31 4.72 -8.98
CA ASN A 554 22.20 5.59 -9.75
C ASN A 554 23.62 5.73 -9.13
N GLY A 555 23.82 5.23 -7.90
CA GLY A 555 25.05 5.46 -7.15
C GLY A 555 25.18 6.88 -6.57
N GLN A 556 26.36 7.21 -6.06
CA GLN A 556 26.63 8.52 -5.43
C GLN A 556 27.49 9.39 -6.34
N HIS A 557 26.91 10.40 -6.97
CA HIS A 557 27.56 11.31 -7.92
C HIS A 557 28.02 12.65 -7.30
N TYR A 558 27.93 12.78 -5.97
CA TYR A 558 28.35 13.95 -5.23
C TYR A 558 29.36 13.57 -4.15
N THR A 559 30.08 14.56 -3.66
CA THR A 559 31.01 14.37 -2.53
C THR A 559 30.25 14.64 -1.23
N SER A 560 30.16 13.62 -0.37
CA SER A 560 29.51 13.76 0.95
C SER A 560 30.24 14.80 1.81
N VAL A 561 29.49 15.65 2.50
CA VAL A 561 30.03 16.68 3.41
C VAL A 561 30.88 16.04 4.51
N ASP A 562 30.38 14.98 5.12
CA ASP A 562 30.99 14.29 6.26
C ASP A 562 31.87 13.12 5.87
N ARG A 563 32.45 13.11 4.66
CA ARG A 563 33.24 11.99 4.11
C ARG A 563 34.43 11.57 4.95
N GLU A 564 34.96 12.47 5.74
CA GLU A 564 36.08 12.22 6.65
C GLU A 564 35.67 11.59 7.98
N LEU A 565 34.35 11.58 8.28
CA LEU A 565 33.83 10.99 9.49
C LEU A 565 33.75 9.46 9.38
N LEU A 566 33.94 8.77 10.49
CA LEU A 566 33.86 7.32 10.57
C LEU A 566 32.47 6.81 10.16
N LEU A 567 31.39 7.57 10.44
CA LEU A 567 30.00 7.26 10.15
C LEU A 567 29.45 8.06 8.97
N ALA A 568 30.28 8.28 7.95
CA ALA A 568 29.90 9.05 6.76
C ALA A 568 28.75 8.39 6.00
N TYR A 569 27.79 9.21 5.56
CA TYR A 569 26.70 8.81 4.67
C TYR A 569 27.25 8.32 3.32
N LYS A 570 26.86 7.13 2.89
CA LYS A 570 27.31 6.51 1.65
C LYS A 570 26.17 5.85 0.90
N GLU A 571 26.09 6.10 -0.40
CA GLU A 571 25.13 5.50 -1.32
C GLU A 571 25.82 4.54 -2.31
N SER A 572 25.07 3.53 -2.76
CA SER A 572 25.56 2.55 -3.73
C SER A 572 24.39 1.78 -4.36
N PRO A 573 24.51 1.36 -5.64
CA PRO A 573 23.56 0.41 -6.23
C PRO A 573 23.48 -0.93 -5.49
N GLN A 574 24.56 -1.34 -4.80
CA GLN A 574 24.59 -2.52 -3.94
C GLN A 574 24.28 -2.20 -2.47
N GLY A 575 23.82 -0.97 -2.19
CA GLY A 575 23.40 -0.57 -0.84
C GLY A 575 22.26 -1.45 -0.34
N GLN A 576 22.28 -1.70 0.98
CA GLN A 576 21.32 -2.61 1.61
C GLN A 576 20.16 -1.87 2.27
N ILE A 577 20.38 -0.63 2.72
CA ILE A 577 19.40 0.17 3.45
C ILE A 577 18.51 0.91 2.44
N MET A 578 17.22 0.69 2.49
CA MET A 578 16.23 1.51 1.77
C MET A 578 15.91 2.76 2.61
N HIS A 579 16.37 3.91 2.15
CA HIS A 579 16.13 5.21 2.76
C HIS A 579 15.10 5.97 1.92
N VAL A 580 13.86 6.01 2.38
CA VAL A 580 12.71 6.45 1.56
C VAL A 580 12.34 7.93 1.74
N GLY A 581 13.06 8.67 2.59
CA GLY A 581 12.73 10.04 2.98
C GLY A 581 11.63 10.08 4.05
N ILE A 582 11.24 11.28 4.50
CA ILE A 582 10.23 11.50 5.55
C ILE A 582 8.84 11.09 4.99
N ASN A 583 8.60 9.79 4.89
CA ASN A 583 7.41 9.23 4.25
C ASN A 583 7.12 7.79 4.74
N GLU A 584 6.31 7.66 5.75
CA GLU A 584 5.92 6.37 6.31
C GLU A 584 5.08 5.53 5.33
N ALA A 585 4.26 6.17 4.48
CA ALA A 585 3.48 5.46 3.47
C ALA A 585 4.39 4.79 2.42
N GLY A 586 5.43 5.49 1.94
CA GLY A 586 6.44 4.92 1.06
C GLY A 586 7.29 3.85 1.73
N ALA A 587 7.65 4.05 3.01
CA ALA A 587 8.40 3.05 3.77
C ALA A 587 7.62 1.75 3.93
N LEU A 588 6.31 1.85 4.19
CA LEU A 588 5.45 0.67 4.29
C LEU A 588 5.19 0.01 2.94
N ALA A 589 5.11 0.77 1.85
CA ALA A 589 5.05 0.21 0.50
C ALA A 589 6.34 -0.57 0.14
N ALA A 590 7.52 -0.04 0.53
CA ALA A 590 8.81 -0.74 0.41
C ALA A 590 8.83 -2.02 1.28
N PHE A 591 8.32 -1.93 2.51
CA PHE A 591 8.16 -3.10 3.39
C PHE A 591 7.26 -4.17 2.74
N THR A 592 6.13 -3.78 2.17
CA THR A 592 5.19 -4.69 1.52
C THR A 592 5.82 -5.37 0.31
N ALA A 593 6.48 -4.61 -0.58
CA ALA A 593 7.16 -5.15 -1.76
C ALA A 593 8.27 -6.15 -1.39
N THR A 594 9.10 -5.81 -0.40
CA THR A 594 10.19 -6.68 0.06
C THR A 594 9.69 -7.86 0.89
N GLY A 595 8.68 -7.63 1.74
CA GLY A 595 8.07 -8.68 2.58
C GLY A 595 7.25 -9.72 1.81
N THR A 596 6.88 -9.43 0.57
CA THR A 596 6.19 -10.37 -0.35
C THR A 596 7.09 -10.89 -1.46
N SER A 597 8.38 -10.57 -1.46
CA SER A 597 9.36 -10.97 -2.47
C SER A 597 9.46 -12.50 -2.63
N TYR A 598 9.19 -13.27 -1.57
CA TYR A 598 9.10 -14.72 -1.61
C TYR A 598 8.05 -15.24 -2.60
N ALA A 599 6.95 -14.49 -2.79
CA ALA A 599 5.85 -14.86 -3.69
C ALA A 599 5.93 -14.16 -5.05
N THR A 600 6.45 -12.92 -5.11
CA THR A 600 6.57 -12.18 -6.38
C THR A 600 7.78 -12.61 -7.19
N HIS A 601 8.85 -13.06 -6.53
CA HIS A 601 10.13 -13.38 -7.16
C HIS A 601 10.70 -14.77 -6.81
N GLY A 602 10.06 -15.47 -5.86
CA GLY A 602 10.59 -16.73 -5.31
C GLY A 602 11.83 -16.55 -4.43
N GLU A 603 12.18 -15.30 -4.07
CA GLU A 603 13.36 -14.94 -3.29
C GLU A 603 12.95 -14.22 -2.01
N PRO A 604 12.94 -14.88 -0.84
CA PRO A 604 12.58 -14.24 0.42
C PRO A 604 13.55 -13.10 0.77
N LEU A 605 13.00 -11.90 1.01
CA LEU A 605 13.68 -10.81 1.68
C LEU A 605 13.08 -10.61 3.09
N ILE A 606 13.86 -10.03 3.98
CA ILE A 606 13.49 -9.83 5.38
C ILE A 606 13.49 -8.32 5.67
N PRO A 607 12.37 -7.63 5.41
CA PRO A 607 12.29 -6.22 5.73
C PRO A 607 12.26 -5.99 7.24
N ILE A 608 13.01 -4.97 7.65
CA ILE A 608 13.03 -4.45 9.01
C ILE A 608 12.79 -2.95 8.91
N TYR A 609 11.55 -2.54 9.16
CA TYR A 609 11.11 -1.17 9.04
C TYR A 609 11.13 -0.48 10.40
N LEU A 610 11.97 0.56 10.56
CA LEU A 610 12.03 1.37 11.78
C LEU A 610 11.41 2.74 11.55
N PHE A 611 10.62 3.19 12.52
CA PHE A 611 9.94 4.49 12.49
C PHE A 611 9.62 4.98 13.91
N TYR A 612 9.18 6.22 14.05
CA TYR A 612 8.57 6.69 15.29
C TYR A 612 7.22 5.97 15.51
N SER A 613 7.07 5.26 16.63
CA SER A 613 5.89 4.43 16.92
C SER A 613 4.56 5.20 16.83
N MET A 614 4.57 6.50 17.18
CA MET A 614 3.40 7.38 17.08
C MET A 614 2.86 7.48 15.66
N PHE A 615 3.72 7.49 14.63
CA PHE A 615 3.30 7.75 13.26
C PHE A 615 2.97 6.50 12.46
N GLY A 616 3.39 5.32 12.89
CA GLY A 616 3.24 4.08 12.15
C GLY A 616 1.78 3.74 11.83
N PHE A 617 1.09 3.13 12.77
CA PHE A 617 -0.28 2.65 12.55
C PHE A 617 -1.30 3.77 12.33
N GLN A 618 -1.19 4.89 13.03
CA GLN A 618 -2.17 5.97 12.83
C GLN A 618 -2.03 6.68 11.48
N ARG A 619 -0.85 6.62 10.83
CA ARG A 619 -0.61 7.23 9.52
C ARG A 619 -0.80 6.25 8.37
N THR A 620 -0.55 4.97 8.59
CA THR A 620 -0.47 3.93 7.55
C THR A 620 -1.32 2.70 7.83
N GLY A 621 -2.33 2.80 8.69
CA GLY A 621 -3.16 1.66 9.10
C GLY A 621 -3.82 0.92 7.93
N ASP A 622 -4.32 1.66 6.94
CA ASP A 622 -4.90 1.09 5.72
C ASP A 622 -3.86 0.35 4.87
N ALA A 623 -2.68 0.93 4.69
CA ALA A 623 -1.58 0.29 3.98
C ALA A 623 -1.07 -0.97 4.72
N GLN A 624 -1.07 -0.96 6.07
CA GLN A 624 -0.74 -2.16 6.86
C GLN A 624 -1.80 -3.25 6.74
N TRP A 625 -3.08 -2.86 6.61
CA TRP A 625 -4.15 -3.81 6.31
C TRP A 625 -3.94 -4.48 4.95
N ALA A 626 -3.62 -3.69 3.92
CA ALA A 626 -3.31 -4.20 2.59
C ALA A 626 -2.04 -5.07 2.57
N ALA A 627 -1.01 -4.72 3.35
CA ALA A 627 0.18 -5.56 3.53
C ALA A 627 -0.17 -6.94 4.12
N GLY A 628 -1.10 -6.96 5.09
CA GLY A 628 -1.66 -8.20 5.65
C GLY A 628 -2.43 -9.02 4.63
N ASP A 629 -3.23 -8.39 3.76
CA ASP A 629 -3.92 -9.05 2.64
C ASP A 629 -2.93 -9.63 1.62
N GLN A 630 -1.88 -8.88 1.30
CA GLN A 630 -0.81 -9.33 0.40
C GLN A 630 0.09 -10.41 1.03
N MET A 631 -0.11 -10.74 2.31
CA MET A 631 0.66 -11.72 3.08
C MET A 631 2.13 -11.33 3.23
N ALA A 632 2.39 -10.05 3.48
CA ALA A 632 3.73 -9.55 3.78
C ALA A 632 4.28 -10.15 5.08
N ARG A 633 5.60 -10.39 5.10
CA ARG A 633 6.36 -10.92 6.24
C ARG A 633 7.47 -9.93 6.60
N GLY A 634 7.79 -9.80 7.87
CA GLY A 634 8.90 -8.94 8.32
C GLY A 634 8.66 -8.32 9.69
N PHE A 635 9.55 -7.40 10.04
CA PHE A 635 9.54 -6.73 11.34
C PHE A 635 9.26 -5.24 11.17
N ILE A 636 8.33 -4.74 11.94
CA ILE A 636 7.95 -3.34 12.06
C ILE A 636 8.37 -2.88 13.45
N MET A 637 9.37 -2.00 13.54
CA MET A 637 9.98 -1.57 14.79
C MET A 637 9.49 -0.17 15.15
N GLY A 638 8.55 -0.07 16.09
CA GLY A 638 8.05 1.19 16.61
C GLY A 638 9.03 1.78 17.63
N ALA A 639 9.94 2.61 17.18
CA ALA A 639 10.95 3.25 18.04
C ALA A 639 10.41 4.52 18.72
N THR A 640 11.13 5.00 19.74
CA THR A 640 10.71 6.14 20.58
C THR A 640 9.30 5.95 21.15
N ALA A 641 8.98 4.70 21.52
CA ALA A 641 7.67 4.32 22.01
C ALA A 641 7.37 4.89 23.41
N GLY A 642 6.11 4.89 23.76
CA GLY A 642 5.60 5.27 25.09
C GLY A 642 5.10 6.69 25.20
N ARG A 643 4.14 6.88 26.10
CA ARG A 643 3.50 8.17 26.36
C ARG A 643 4.39 9.12 27.16
N THR A 644 5.23 8.58 28.03
CA THR A 644 6.04 9.37 28.99
C THR A 644 7.55 9.21 28.77
N THR A 645 7.95 8.32 27.87
CA THR A 645 9.37 7.94 27.73
C THR A 645 10.15 8.91 26.86
N LEU A 646 9.54 9.48 25.82
CA LEU A 646 10.18 10.48 24.97
C LEU A 646 10.02 11.87 25.58
N THR A 647 11.10 12.40 26.19
CA THR A 647 11.11 13.70 26.85
C THR A 647 11.27 14.85 25.85
N GLY A 648 10.59 15.98 26.08
CA GLY A 648 10.81 17.24 25.35
C GLY A 648 10.12 17.39 24.01
N GLU A 649 9.76 16.30 23.33
CA GLU A 649 9.19 16.33 21.98
C GLU A 649 7.71 16.71 21.92
N GLY A 650 6.97 16.50 22.99
CA GLY A 650 5.58 16.90 23.13
C GLY A 650 4.57 15.92 22.58
N LEU A 651 3.32 16.38 22.53
CA LEU A 651 2.11 15.61 22.30
C LEU A 651 2.15 14.73 21.05
N GLN A 652 2.63 15.26 19.93
CA GLN A 652 2.58 14.58 18.64
C GLN A 652 3.55 13.39 18.52
N HIS A 653 4.50 13.23 19.45
CA HIS A 653 5.44 12.10 19.48
C HIS A 653 5.15 11.09 20.59
N ALA A 654 4.31 11.45 21.56
CA ALA A 654 4.03 10.63 22.72
C ALA A 654 3.02 9.53 22.40
N ASP A 655 3.51 8.37 21.99
CA ASP A 655 2.68 7.21 21.65
C ASP A 655 2.13 6.49 22.88
N GLY A 656 0.83 6.39 22.98
CA GLY A 656 0.17 5.61 24.04
C GLY A 656 -0.86 4.61 23.49
N HIS A 657 -0.91 4.36 22.18
CA HIS A 657 -2.02 3.61 21.57
C HIS A 657 -1.64 2.72 20.38
N SER A 658 -0.40 2.71 19.92
CA SER A 658 0.00 1.95 18.73
C SER A 658 -0.25 0.43 18.87
N HIS A 659 -0.06 -0.16 20.06
CA HIS A 659 -0.40 -1.57 20.31
C HIS A 659 -1.88 -1.88 20.15
N LEU A 660 -2.76 -0.94 20.50
CA LEU A 660 -4.20 -1.11 20.31
C LEU A 660 -4.57 -1.08 18.83
N LEU A 661 -3.97 -0.16 18.07
CA LEU A 661 -4.13 -0.11 16.61
C LEU A 661 -3.55 -1.37 15.94
N ALA A 662 -2.38 -1.83 16.37
CA ALA A 662 -1.78 -3.08 15.90
C ALA A 662 -2.69 -4.29 16.13
N ALA A 663 -3.37 -4.35 17.27
CA ALA A 663 -4.29 -5.43 17.62
C ALA A 663 -5.52 -5.54 16.70
N THR A 664 -5.84 -4.48 15.94
CA THR A 664 -6.94 -4.50 14.97
C THR A 664 -6.59 -5.26 13.69
N ASN A 665 -5.30 -5.43 13.37
CA ASN A 665 -4.86 -6.13 12.18
C ASN A 665 -4.58 -7.62 12.49
N PRO A 666 -5.34 -8.56 11.91
CA PRO A 666 -5.21 -9.99 12.22
C PRO A 666 -3.86 -10.59 11.80
N ALA A 667 -3.14 -9.98 10.87
CA ALA A 667 -1.83 -10.42 10.41
C ALA A 667 -0.66 -9.78 11.20
N THR A 668 -0.94 -8.93 12.21
CA THR A 668 0.10 -8.28 13.01
C THR A 668 0.26 -8.97 14.36
N VAL A 669 1.49 -9.36 14.71
CA VAL A 669 1.87 -9.93 16.00
C VAL A 669 2.65 -8.86 16.77
N SER A 670 2.12 -8.41 17.92
CA SER A 670 2.57 -7.19 18.59
C SER A 670 3.26 -7.49 19.92
N TYR A 671 4.47 -6.95 20.14
CA TYR A 671 5.28 -7.12 21.33
C TYR A 671 5.78 -5.80 21.91
N ASP A 672 5.85 -5.75 23.24
CA ASP A 672 6.37 -4.63 24.04
C ASP A 672 7.43 -5.12 25.04
N PRO A 673 8.64 -5.53 24.57
CA PRO A 673 9.68 -6.10 25.41
C PRO A 673 10.39 -5.04 26.26
N ALA A 674 10.81 -5.43 27.46
CA ALA A 674 11.58 -4.60 28.38
C ALA A 674 13.09 -4.75 28.23
N TYR A 675 13.58 -5.96 27.92
CA TYR A 675 14.99 -6.31 27.98
C TYR A 675 15.55 -6.85 26.65
N GLY A 676 16.85 -6.73 26.46
CA GLY A 676 17.54 -7.15 25.25
C GLY A 676 17.41 -8.65 24.95
N TYR A 677 17.41 -9.52 25.97
CA TYR A 677 17.22 -10.96 25.78
C TYR A 677 15.80 -11.31 25.32
N GLU A 678 14.79 -10.58 25.81
CA GLU A 678 13.40 -10.75 25.32
C GLU A 678 13.31 -10.41 23.82
N ILE A 679 13.91 -9.29 23.39
CA ILE A 679 14.00 -8.89 21.98
C ILE A 679 14.67 -10.01 21.15
N ALA A 680 15.76 -10.58 21.65
CA ALA A 680 16.49 -11.64 20.97
C ALA A 680 15.62 -12.88 20.72
N HIS A 681 14.86 -13.31 21.73
CA HIS A 681 13.96 -14.46 21.61
C HIS A 681 12.76 -14.19 20.71
N ILE A 682 12.15 -12.99 20.80
CA ILE A 682 11.03 -12.58 19.97
C ILE A 682 11.45 -12.50 18.49
N VAL A 683 12.59 -11.86 18.19
CA VAL A 683 13.10 -11.77 16.81
C VAL A 683 13.46 -13.15 16.27
N ARG A 684 14.10 -14.01 17.07
CA ARG A 684 14.41 -15.38 16.67
C ARG A 684 13.14 -16.17 16.33
N SER A 685 12.16 -16.17 17.22
CA SER A 685 10.87 -16.83 17.00
C SER A 685 10.14 -16.29 15.76
N GLY A 686 10.19 -14.97 15.54
CA GLY A 686 9.62 -14.36 14.34
C GLY A 686 10.31 -14.82 13.06
N LEU A 687 11.64 -14.91 13.05
CA LEU A 687 12.39 -15.44 11.92
C LEU A 687 12.08 -16.91 11.65
N GLU A 688 12.01 -17.72 12.71
CA GLU A 688 11.62 -19.14 12.61
C GLU A 688 10.20 -19.30 12.05
N ARG A 689 9.23 -18.52 12.53
CA ARG A 689 7.85 -18.54 12.06
C ARG A 689 7.74 -18.14 10.59
N MET A 690 8.29 -16.98 10.23
CA MET A 690 8.10 -16.41 8.91
C MET A 690 8.97 -17.04 7.81
N TYR A 691 10.17 -17.49 8.15
CA TYR A 691 11.20 -17.87 7.18
C TYR A 691 11.80 -19.26 7.39
N GLY A 692 11.47 -19.97 8.48
CA GLY A 692 11.99 -21.31 8.76
C GLY A 692 11.38 -22.43 7.89
N GLY A 693 10.28 -22.16 7.20
CA GLY A 693 9.66 -23.10 6.25
C GLY A 693 8.74 -24.16 6.85
N ASN A 694 8.61 -24.24 8.19
CA ASN A 694 7.88 -25.31 8.86
C ASN A 694 6.65 -24.86 9.66
N HIS A 695 6.29 -23.59 9.63
CA HIS A 695 5.17 -23.04 10.39
C HIS A 695 3.87 -23.04 9.57
N GLU A 696 2.75 -23.40 10.19
CA GLU A 696 1.44 -23.45 9.54
C GLU A 696 0.95 -22.08 9.04
N ASP A 697 1.23 -21.00 9.81
CA ASP A 697 0.88 -19.62 9.45
C ASP A 697 2.13 -18.71 9.49
N PRO A 698 2.92 -18.66 8.42
CA PRO A 698 4.08 -17.77 8.30
C PRO A 698 3.74 -16.33 7.88
N ASN A 699 2.51 -16.06 7.47
CA ASN A 699 2.11 -14.81 6.80
C ASN A 699 1.68 -13.75 7.80
N VAL A 700 2.64 -13.31 8.63
CA VAL A 700 2.46 -12.33 9.69
C VAL A 700 3.54 -11.25 9.65
N MET A 701 3.24 -10.10 10.27
CA MET A 701 4.16 -8.98 10.49
C MET A 701 4.37 -8.85 12.00
N TYR A 702 5.62 -8.81 12.45
CA TYR A 702 5.95 -8.59 13.86
C TYR A 702 6.07 -7.09 14.13
N TYR A 703 5.21 -6.55 14.98
CA TYR A 703 5.32 -5.19 15.51
C TYR A 703 5.99 -5.23 16.87
N ILE A 704 7.14 -4.58 17.02
CA ILE A 704 7.92 -4.55 18.28
C ILE A 704 8.20 -3.10 18.65
N THR A 705 7.77 -2.69 19.85
CA THR A 705 8.08 -1.36 20.36
C THR A 705 9.48 -1.30 20.97
N LEU A 706 10.17 -0.19 20.71
CA LEU A 706 11.52 0.10 21.19
C LEU A 706 11.54 1.50 21.82
N TYR A 707 12.26 1.61 22.92
CA TYR A 707 12.34 2.85 23.70
C TYR A 707 13.71 3.50 23.59
N ASN A 708 13.78 4.80 23.83
CA ASN A 708 15.01 5.59 23.87
C ASN A 708 15.52 5.82 25.30
N GLU A 709 14.78 5.37 26.33
CA GLU A 709 15.23 5.46 27.72
C GLU A 709 16.31 4.41 27.99
N PRO A 710 17.50 4.82 28.42
CA PRO A 710 18.56 3.91 28.79
C PRO A 710 18.29 3.32 30.19
N ILE A 711 18.50 2.01 30.30
CA ILE A 711 18.47 1.27 31.57
C ILE A 711 19.63 0.27 31.62
N VAL A 712 19.99 -0.18 32.78
CA VAL A 712 20.89 -1.34 32.93
C VAL A 712 20.14 -2.58 32.53
N MET A 713 20.55 -3.20 31.40
CA MET A 713 19.94 -4.43 30.89
C MET A 713 20.49 -5.64 31.67
N PRO A 714 19.63 -6.43 32.35
CA PRO A 714 20.10 -7.66 32.97
C PRO A 714 20.57 -8.70 31.94
N ALA A 715 21.46 -9.58 32.35
CA ALA A 715 21.78 -10.77 31.59
C ALA A 715 20.58 -11.72 31.59
N GLU A 716 20.45 -12.54 30.55
CA GLU A 716 19.46 -13.60 30.46
C GLU A 716 19.61 -14.57 31.66
N PRO A 717 18.56 -14.84 32.42
CA PRO A 717 18.62 -15.82 33.50
C PRO A 717 18.89 -17.24 32.99
N GLU A 718 19.58 -18.08 33.77
CA GLU A 718 19.85 -19.47 33.37
C GLU A 718 18.58 -20.30 33.09
N ASN A 719 17.51 -20.01 33.83
CA ASN A 719 16.22 -20.69 33.70
C ASN A 719 15.18 -19.77 33.05
N VAL A 720 15.55 -19.07 31.99
CA VAL A 720 14.64 -18.17 31.27
C VAL A 720 13.45 -18.92 30.65
N ASP A 721 12.26 -18.41 30.87
CA ASP A 721 11.02 -18.94 30.29
C ASP A 721 10.81 -18.43 28.87
N VAL A 722 11.51 -19.03 27.91
CA VAL A 722 11.45 -18.62 26.49
C VAL A 722 10.03 -18.78 25.93
N ASP A 723 9.33 -19.86 26.27
CA ASP A 723 7.93 -20.04 25.84
C ASP A 723 7.04 -18.90 26.35
N GLY A 724 7.23 -18.49 27.62
CA GLY A 724 6.52 -17.35 28.18
C GLY A 724 6.83 -16.04 27.48
N ILE A 725 8.09 -15.76 27.14
CA ILE A 725 8.49 -14.57 26.39
C ILE A 725 7.77 -14.51 25.03
N VAL A 726 7.74 -15.62 24.32
CA VAL A 726 7.13 -15.70 22.97
C VAL A 726 5.60 -15.68 23.03
N ARG A 727 5.01 -16.33 24.04
CA ARG A 727 3.55 -16.36 24.22
C ARG A 727 2.97 -15.15 24.92
N GLY A 728 3.81 -14.24 25.40
CA GLY A 728 3.40 -12.91 25.86
C GLY A 728 3.53 -12.63 27.34
N ILE A 729 3.92 -13.57 28.21
CA ILE A 729 4.13 -13.31 29.65
C ILE A 729 5.12 -14.30 30.29
N HIS A 730 6.08 -13.77 31.07
CA HIS A 730 6.96 -14.57 31.92
C HIS A 730 7.27 -13.87 33.26
N ARG A 731 7.60 -14.62 34.27
CA ARG A 731 7.89 -14.09 35.61
C ARG A 731 9.35 -13.65 35.71
N ILE A 732 9.55 -12.38 36.13
CA ILE A 732 10.88 -11.75 36.32
C ILE A 732 11.39 -11.91 37.74
N SER A 733 10.53 -11.70 38.76
CA SER A 733 10.90 -11.69 40.15
C SER A 733 9.82 -12.35 40.98
N VAL A 734 10.24 -13.15 41.98
CA VAL A 734 9.37 -13.77 42.97
C VAL A 734 9.51 -13.03 44.29
N GLY A 735 8.40 -12.63 44.87
CA GLY A 735 8.38 -12.02 46.18
C GLY A 735 8.68 -13.02 47.27
N GLU A 736 9.50 -12.67 48.27
CA GLU A 736 9.86 -13.50 49.40
C GLU A 736 9.40 -12.91 50.72
N GLY A 737 8.74 -13.70 51.56
CA GLY A 737 8.29 -13.30 52.88
C GLY A 737 6.91 -13.85 53.21
N ASP A 738 6.44 -13.55 54.44
CA ASP A 738 5.11 -13.88 54.93
C ASP A 738 4.26 -12.60 54.95
N GLY A 739 3.27 -12.47 54.09
CA GLY A 739 2.42 -11.25 54.02
C GLY A 739 1.32 -11.37 52.96
N PRO A 740 0.45 -10.36 52.78
CA PRO A 740 -0.47 -10.32 51.67
C PRO A 740 0.24 -10.37 50.34
N HIS A 741 -0.29 -11.15 49.40
CA HIS A 741 0.30 -11.34 48.09
C HIS A 741 -0.38 -10.48 47.02
N ALA A 742 0.40 -10.09 45.98
CA ALA A 742 -0.05 -9.44 44.79
C ALA A 742 0.78 -9.83 43.56
N GLN A 743 0.24 -9.65 42.37
CA GLN A 743 0.88 -9.89 41.09
C GLN A 743 1.03 -8.57 40.34
N LEU A 744 2.24 -8.18 40.01
CA LEU A 744 2.52 -6.94 39.25
C LEU A 744 2.86 -7.29 37.80
N PHE A 745 2.00 -6.90 36.88
CA PHE A 745 2.21 -7.08 35.44
C PHE A 745 2.77 -5.79 34.85
N ALA A 746 3.82 -5.86 34.05
CA ALA A 746 4.39 -4.69 33.41
C ALA A 746 4.91 -5.03 32.01
N SER A 747 4.88 -4.09 31.08
CA SER A 747 5.48 -4.22 29.77
C SER A 747 6.46 -3.07 29.47
N GLY A 748 7.42 -3.32 28.60
CA GLY A 748 8.38 -2.31 28.16
C GLY A 748 9.05 -1.57 29.33
N VAL A 749 9.10 -0.26 29.26
CA VAL A 749 9.69 0.61 30.32
C VAL A 749 8.91 0.58 31.65
N GLY A 750 7.72 0.00 31.67
CA GLY A 750 6.96 -0.19 32.92
C GLY A 750 7.56 -1.22 33.86
N LEU A 751 8.43 -2.12 33.36
CA LEU A 751 9.00 -3.19 34.16
C LEU A 751 9.91 -2.69 35.31
N PRO A 752 10.83 -1.73 35.11
CA PRO A 752 11.55 -1.10 36.22
C PRO A 752 10.64 -0.47 37.27
N TRP A 753 9.50 0.13 36.89
CA TRP A 753 8.54 0.71 37.84
C TRP A 753 7.86 -0.35 38.71
N ALA A 754 7.54 -1.50 38.12
CA ALA A 754 6.95 -2.62 38.85
C ALA A 754 7.96 -3.24 39.85
N LEU A 755 9.26 -3.30 39.46
CA LEU A 755 10.33 -3.74 40.40
C LEU A 755 10.53 -2.75 41.54
N GLU A 756 10.51 -1.42 41.27
CA GLU A 756 10.51 -0.38 42.31
C GLU A 756 9.30 -0.57 43.24
N ALA A 757 8.12 -0.78 42.67
CA ALA A 757 6.91 -1.01 43.46
C ALA A 757 6.98 -2.28 44.34
N GLN A 758 7.60 -3.36 43.83
CA GLN A 758 7.83 -4.60 44.62
C GLN A 758 8.65 -4.32 45.88
N GLU A 759 9.74 -3.55 45.75
CA GLU A 759 10.58 -3.18 46.89
C GLU A 759 9.84 -2.26 47.86
N LEU A 760 9.11 -1.25 47.36
CA LEU A 760 8.32 -0.35 48.19
C LEU A 760 7.18 -1.07 48.94
N LEU A 761 6.49 -2.02 48.29
CA LEU A 761 5.45 -2.86 48.88
C LEU A 761 6.01 -3.71 50.03
N LYS A 762 7.16 -4.35 49.83
CA LYS A 762 7.82 -5.16 50.86
C LYS A 762 8.30 -4.32 52.03
N ASN A 763 9.07 -3.25 51.76
CA ASN A 763 9.75 -2.50 52.80
C ASN A 763 8.84 -1.55 53.58
N ASP A 764 7.86 -0.94 52.94
CA ASP A 764 6.99 0.06 53.56
C ASP A 764 5.65 -0.48 54.05
N TRP A 765 5.16 -1.59 53.44
CA TRP A 765 3.78 -2.08 53.67
C TRP A 765 3.71 -3.58 54.04
N GLY A 766 4.81 -4.32 53.98
CA GLY A 766 4.83 -5.77 54.26
C GLY A 766 4.01 -6.60 53.28
N VAL A 767 3.80 -6.11 52.07
CA VAL A 767 3.09 -6.79 51.00
C VAL A 767 4.12 -7.49 50.09
N ILE A 768 3.87 -8.73 49.77
CA ILE A 768 4.73 -9.58 48.93
C ILE A 768 4.19 -9.54 47.50
N ALA A 769 5.01 -9.19 46.54
CA ALA A 769 4.58 -9.12 45.15
C ALA A 769 5.49 -9.90 44.18
N ASP A 770 4.92 -10.65 43.28
CA ASP A 770 5.62 -11.20 42.12
C ASP A 770 5.58 -10.20 40.97
N VAL A 771 6.66 -10.09 40.20
CA VAL A 771 6.73 -9.21 39.02
C VAL A 771 6.83 -10.02 37.75
N TRP A 772 5.97 -9.68 36.77
CA TRP A 772 5.86 -10.36 35.51
C TRP A 772 6.14 -9.37 34.36
N SER A 773 6.95 -9.78 33.39
CA SER A 773 7.06 -9.07 32.10
C SER A 773 5.98 -9.58 31.15
N VAL A 774 5.08 -8.69 30.76
CA VAL A 774 4.07 -8.97 29.74
C VAL A 774 4.63 -8.49 28.40
N THR A 775 5.27 -9.38 27.69
CA THR A 775 5.90 -9.06 26.40
C THR A 775 4.88 -8.86 25.27
N SER A 776 3.65 -9.41 25.41
CA SER A 776 2.59 -9.23 24.41
C SER A 776 1.18 -9.33 24.98
N TRP A 777 0.50 -8.23 25.11
CA TRP A 777 -0.92 -8.16 25.46
C TRP A 777 -1.81 -8.78 24.36
N THR A 778 -1.41 -8.61 23.12
CA THR A 778 -2.18 -9.04 21.93
C THR A 778 -2.15 -10.56 21.77
N GLU A 779 -1.00 -11.21 21.95
CA GLU A 779 -0.89 -12.68 21.81
C GLU A 779 -1.61 -13.40 22.97
N LEU A 780 -1.55 -12.85 24.18
CA LEU A 780 -2.36 -13.36 25.30
C LEU A 780 -3.86 -13.27 24.99
N ARG A 781 -4.31 -12.15 24.40
CA ARG A 781 -5.69 -11.98 23.95
C ARG A 781 -6.06 -12.99 22.86
N ARG A 782 -5.20 -13.23 21.88
CA ARG A 782 -5.45 -14.19 20.79
C ARG A 782 -5.61 -15.61 21.30
N ASP A 783 -4.73 -16.04 22.19
CA ASP A 783 -4.81 -17.35 22.84
C ASP A 783 -6.13 -17.49 23.63
N GLY A 784 -6.51 -16.44 24.37
CA GLY A 784 -7.76 -16.43 25.12
C GLY A 784 -8.99 -16.55 24.22
N LEU A 785 -9.05 -15.74 23.15
CA LEU A 785 -10.15 -15.80 22.18
C LEU A 785 -10.24 -17.16 21.47
N ALA A 786 -9.09 -17.78 21.13
CA ALA A 786 -9.07 -19.11 20.54
C ALA A 786 -9.61 -20.19 21.50
N ALA A 787 -9.27 -20.08 22.81
CA ALA A 787 -9.85 -20.97 23.82
C ALA A 787 -11.36 -20.77 23.96
N ASP A 788 -11.84 -19.52 23.99
CA ASP A 788 -13.27 -19.19 24.08
C ASP A 788 -14.05 -19.69 22.85
N GLU A 789 -13.50 -19.51 21.65
CA GLU A 789 -14.12 -19.98 20.40
C GLU A 789 -14.22 -21.51 20.39
N HIS A 790 -13.15 -22.23 20.78
CA HIS A 790 -13.19 -23.68 20.90
C HIS A 790 -14.29 -24.13 21.86
N ASN A 791 -14.34 -23.54 23.05
CA ASN A 791 -15.33 -23.87 24.06
C ASN A 791 -16.77 -23.57 23.61
N PHE A 792 -16.95 -22.51 22.82
CA PHE A 792 -18.25 -22.16 22.25
C PHE A 792 -18.71 -23.16 21.21
N LEU A 793 -17.81 -23.64 20.35
CA LEU A 793 -18.14 -24.57 19.26
C LEU A 793 -18.19 -26.04 19.70
N HIS A 794 -17.51 -26.38 20.83
CA HIS A 794 -17.38 -27.75 21.34
C HIS A 794 -17.81 -27.89 22.82
N PRO A 795 -19.08 -27.57 23.15
CA PRO A 795 -19.55 -27.47 24.52
C PRO A 795 -19.57 -28.83 25.29
N GLU A 796 -19.41 -29.95 24.57
CA GLU A 796 -19.35 -31.30 25.17
C GLU A 796 -17.92 -31.80 25.40
N GLU A 797 -16.89 -31.06 24.94
CA GLU A 797 -15.49 -31.40 25.16
C GLU A 797 -14.97 -30.77 26.46
N GLU A 798 -13.84 -31.29 26.98
CA GLU A 798 -13.16 -30.64 28.07
C GLU A 798 -12.75 -29.20 27.68
N PRO A 799 -13.13 -28.19 28.48
CA PRO A 799 -12.88 -26.81 28.12
C PRO A 799 -11.39 -26.50 27.96
N HIS A 800 -11.03 -25.83 26.86
CA HIS A 800 -9.71 -25.23 26.69
C HIS A 800 -9.55 -24.05 27.65
N THR A 801 -8.48 -24.07 28.40
CA THR A 801 -8.12 -22.98 29.31
C THR A 801 -7.10 -22.07 28.64
N ALA A 802 -7.32 -20.76 28.65
CA ALA A 802 -6.37 -19.80 28.12
C ALA A 802 -4.98 -19.91 28.74
N TYR A 803 -3.93 -19.65 27.96
CA TYR A 803 -2.55 -19.73 28.45
C TYR A 803 -2.31 -18.85 29.66
N LEU A 804 -2.78 -17.60 29.66
CA LEU A 804 -2.67 -16.70 30.80
C LEU A 804 -3.30 -17.25 32.05
N THR A 805 -4.49 -17.84 31.97
CA THR A 805 -5.20 -18.43 33.10
C THR A 805 -4.41 -19.61 33.67
N ARG A 806 -3.84 -20.48 32.82
CA ARG A 806 -2.95 -21.59 33.28
C ARG A 806 -1.67 -21.05 33.94
N LYS A 807 -1.09 -19.99 33.37
CA LYS A 807 0.16 -19.40 33.88
C LYS A 807 0.00 -18.79 35.26
N LEU A 808 -1.19 -18.31 35.59
CA LEU A 808 -1.55 -17.74 36.88
C LEU A 808 -2.10 -18.77 37.87
N GLN A 809 -2.15 -20.03 37.50
CA GLN A 809 -2.64 -21.08 38.41
C GLN A 809 -1.78 -21.15 39.69
N GLY A 810 -2.41 -20.90 40.84
CA GLY A 810 -1.72 -20.82 42.14
C GLY A 810 -1.08 -19.46 42.46
N ALA A 811 -1.19 -18.47 41.60
CA ALA A 811 -0.79 -17.10 41.91
C ALA A 811 -1.82 -16.45 42.84
N GLU A 812 -1.37 -15.99 44.02
CA GLU A 812 -2.23 -15.40 45.03
C GLU A 812 -2.32 -13.88 44.92
N GLY A 813 -3.44 -13.30 45.36
CA GLY A 813 -3.69 -11.87 45.41
C GLY A 813 -4.12 -11.21 44.11
N PRO A 814 -4.40 -9.90 44.13
CA PRO A 814 -4.83 -9.16 42.98
C PRO A 814 -3.70 -8.96 41.96
N VAL A 815 -4.06 -8.84 40.67
CA VAL A 815 -3.15 -8.46 39.58
C VAL A 815 -3.28 -6.96 39.36
N VAL A 816 -2.16 -6.23 39.38
CA VAL A 816 -2.05 -4.82 38.98
C VAL A 816 -1.15 -4.74 37.76
N ALA A 817 -1.72 -4.31 36.61
CA ALA A 817 -1.02 -4.19 35.35
C ALA A 817 -0.69 -2.72 35.02
N VAL A 818 0.53 -2.48 34.55
CA VAL A 818 1.02 -1.16 34.17
C VAL A 818 1.77 -1.18 32.83
N SER A 819 1.62 -0.13 32.02
CA SER A 819 2.44 0.13 30.85
C SER A 819 2.50 1.62 30.56
N ASP A 820 3.40 2.03 29.66
CA ASP A 820 3.48 3.41 29.15
C ASP A 820 2.45 3.70 28.03
N PHE A 821 1.44 2.85 27.92
CA PHE A 821 0.32 2.99 26.99
C PHE A 821 -1.00 3.20 27.75
N MET A 822 -2.07 3.52 27.02
CA MET A 822 -3.40 3.71 27.59
C MET A 822 -3.95 2.42 28.24
N HIS A 823 -4.87 2.55 29.21
CA HIS A 823 -5.46 1.41 29.93
C HIS A 823 -6.01 0.31 29.00
N ALA A 824 -6.61 0.71 27.85
CA ALA A 824 -7.22 -0.21 26.90
C ALA A 824 -6.20 -1.24 26.33
N VAL A 825 -4.90 -1.00 26.41
CA VAL A 825 -3.86 -1.95 25.97
C VAL A 825 -3.79 -3.12 26.96
N GLN A 826 -3.73 -2.86 28.27
CA GLN A 826 -3.69 -3.91 29.29
C GLN A 826 -5.07 -4.55 29.50
N ASP A 827 -6.16 -3.78 29.38
CA ASP A 827 -7.53 -4.26 29.58
C ASP A 827 -7.93 -5.39 28.62
N GLN A 828 -7.21 -5.55 27.49
CA GLN A 828 -7.47 -6.60 26.52
C GLN A 828 -7.46 -8.03 27.08
N ILE A 829 -6.69 -8.28 28.15
CA ILE A 829 -6.53 -9.62 28.72
C ILE A 829 -7.44 -9.89 29.94
N ARG A 830 -8.20 -8.86 30.37
CA ARG A 830 -9.05 -8.95 31.57
C ARG A 830 -9.92 -10.22 31.68
N PRO A 831 -10.58 -10.72 30.62
CA PRO A 831 -11.45 -11.90 30.69
C PRO A 831 -10.75 -13.19 31.15
N TRP A 832 -9.44 -13.30 30.96
CA TRP A 832 -8.69 -14.53 31.22
C TRP A 832 -7.76 -14.44 32.43
N VAL A 833 -7.82 -13.32 33.21
CA VAL A 833 -7.16 -13.17 34.48
C VAL A 833 -8.09 -13.65 35.58
N PRO A 834 -7.77 -14.76 36.29
CA PRO A 834 -8.67 -15.34 37.30
C PRO A 834 -8.76 -14.51 38.59
N ASN A 835 -7.74 -13.68 38.84
CA ASN A 835 -7.64 -12.82 40.02
C ASN A 835 -8.37 -11.48 39.81
N ARG A 836 -8.59 -10.70 40.89
CA ARG A 836 -8.95 -9.31 40.73
C ARG A 836 -7.92 -8.63 39.83
N PHE A 837 -8.38 -7.90 38.83
CA PHE A 837 -7.52 -7.27 37.84
C PHE A 837 -7.73 -5.75 37.82
N ALA A 838 -6.67 -5.00 38.04
CA ALA A 838 -6.64 -3.56 37.98
C ALA A 838 -5.53 -3.08 37.06
N THR A 839 -5.75 -1.96 36.36
CA THR A 839 -4.82 -1.41 35.39
C THR A 839 -4.41 0.02 35.74
N LEU A 840 -3.21 0.39 35.35
CA LEU A 840 -2.67 1.74 35.34
C LEU A 840 -2.12 2.03 33.94
N GLY A 841 -2.55 3.12 33.33
CA GLY A 841 -2.19 3.47 31.97
C GLY A 841 -2.18 4.97 31.74
N ALA A 842 -1.51 5.39 30.67
CA ALA A 842 -1.33 6.79 30.30
C ALA A 842 -2.39 7.24 29.27
N ASP A 843 -3.63 7.47 29.73
CA ASP A 843 -4.73 7.94 28.89
C ASP A 843 -4.63 9.44 28.59
N GLY A 844 -5.23 9.86 27.49
CA GLY A 844 -5.24 11.24 27.05
C GLY A 844 -4.03 11.61 26.18
N PHE A 845 -3.83 12.89 25.99
CA PHE A 845 -2.69 13.41 25.22
C PHE A 845 -1.41 13.37 26.05
N GLY A 846 -0.27 13.11 25.39
CA GLY A 846 1.04 13.33 25.96
C GLY A 846 1.40 14.82 26.02
N PHE A 847 2.51 15.14 26.65
CA PHE A 847 3.03 16.51 26.80
C PHE A 847 4.55 16.46 27.03
N SER A 848 5.19 17.63 26.89
CA SER A 848 6.62 17.77 27.17
C SER A 848 6.84 17.96 28.66
N ASP A 849 7.58 17.04 29.29
CA ASP A 849 8.03 17.16 30.68
C ASP A 849 9.17 16.14 30.94
N THR A 850 9.66 16.09 32.18
CA THR A 850 10.53 15.01 32.63
C THR A 850 9.75 13.69 32.73
N ARG A 851 10.43 12.56 32.56
CA ARG A 851 9.82 11.23 32.69
C ARG A 851 9.13 11.05 34.03
N ALA A 852 9.81 11.42 35.12
CA ALA A 852 9.29 11.29 36.46
C ALA A 852 8.00 12.11 36.69
N ALA A 853 7.96 13.35 36.23
CA ALA A 853 6.77 14.20 36.34
C ALA A 853 5.61 13.68 35.49
N ALA A 854 5.88 13.25 34.26
CA ALA A 854 4.88 12.68 33.36
C ALA A 854 4.29 11.38 33.91
N ARG A 855 5.13 10.45 34.41
CA ARG A 855 4.70 9.20 35.04
C ARG A 855 3.87 9.42 36.30
N ARG A 856 4.25 10.40 37.14
CA ARG A 856 3.46 10.77 38.29
C ARG A 856 2.12 11.43 37.88
N PHE A 857 2.12 12.22 36.82
CA PHE A 857 0.87 12.81 36.29
C PHE A 857 -0.12 11.73 35.87
N PHE A 858 0.35 10.78 35.09
CA PHE A 858 -0.47 9.64 34.61
C PHE A 858 -0.71 8.55 35.67
N LYS A 859 -0.08 8.63 36.84
CA LYS A 859 -0.20 7.63 37.91
C LYS A 859 0.28 6.23 37.55
N ILE A 860 1.42 6.16 36.84
CA ILE A 860 2.00 4.90 36.34
C ILE A 860 3.39 4.60 36.96
N ASP A 861 3.93 5.48 37.81
CA ASP A 861 5.20 5.27 38.50
C ASP A 861 5.11 4.22 39.62
N GLY A 862 6.24 3.79 40.18
CA GLY A 862 6.32 2.79 41.24
C GLY A 862 5.40 3.08 42.45
N PRO A 863 5.44 4.29 43.06
CA PRO A 863 4.51 4.68 44.11
C PRO A 863 3.02 4.58 43.73
N SER A 864 2.65 4.88 42.50
CA SER A 864 1.27 4.73 41.99
C SER A 864 0.84 3.26 41.94
N ILE A 865 1.76 2.36 41.51
CA ILE A 865 1.53 0.90 41.50
C ILE A 865 1.31 0.40 42.94
N VAL A 866 2.11 0.88 43.91
CA VAL A 866 1.93 0.56 45.36
C VAL A 866 0.53 0.93 45.83
N VAL A 867 0.10 2.17 45.59
CA VAL A 867 -1.22 2.65 46.00
C VAL A 867 -2.33 1.81 45.40
N ARG A 868 -2.24 1.51 44.09
CA ARG A 868 -3.24 0.70 43.40
C ARG A 868 -3.28 -0.76 43.92
N THR A 869 -2.13 -1.30 44.27
CA THR A 869 -2.02 -2.64 44.86
C THR A 869 -2.70 -2.67 46.25
N LEU A 870 -2.41 -1.69 47.12
CA LEU A 870 -3.05 -1.61 48.43
C LEU A 870 -4.56 -1.39 48.33
N GLN A 871 -5.04 -0.59 47.35
CA GLN A 871 -6.47 -0.46 47.06
C GLN A 871 -7.10 -1.79 46.67
N SER A 872 -6.47 -2.54 45.77
CA SER A 872 -6.97 -3.82 45.30
C SER A 872 -7.02 -4.88 46.44
N LEU A 873 -5.99 -4.92 47.29
CA LEU A 873 -5.97 -5.78 48.46
C LEU A 873 -7.06 -5.39 49.51
N ALA A 874 -7.31 -4.09 49.65
CA ALA A 874 -8.38 -3.61 50.55
C ALA A 874 -9.79 -3.91 49.99
N GLU A 875 -9.96 -3.86 48.65
CA GLU A 875 -11.19 -4.29 48.00
C GLU A 875 -11.47 -5.78 48.14
N ASP A 876 -10.42 -6.62 48.28
CA ASP A 876 -10.50 -8.05 48.60
C ASP A 876 -10.60 -8.33 50.12
N GLY A 877 -10.58 -7.25 50.94
CA GLY A 877 -10.69 -7.39 52.40
C GLY A 877 -9.45 -7.93 53.10
N VAL A 878 -8.31 -7.94 52.42
CA VAL A 878 -7.04 -8.47 52.95
C VAL A 878 -6.30 -7.46 53.80
N VAL A 879 -6.39 -6.16 53.42
CA VAL A 879 -5.78 -5.08 54.22
C VAL A 879 -6.78 -3.96 54.48
N ASP A 880 -6.48 -3.07 55.47
CA ASP A 880 -7.34 -1.93 55.77
C ASP A 880 -7.25 -0.84 54.69
N ARG A 881 -8.38 -0.24 54.30
CA ARG A 881 -8.46 0.85 53.35
C ARG A 881 -7.60 2.07 53.65
N SER A 882 -7.34 2.33 54.94
CA SER A 882 -6.51 3.46 55.38
C SER A 882 -5.05 3.32 54.91
N LEU A 883 -4.56 2.12 54.58
CA LEU A 883 -3.18 1.93 54.08
C LEU A 883 -2.99 2.62 52.76
N ALA A 884 -3.95 2.51 51.85
CA ALA A 884 -3.88 3.18 50.56
C ALA A 884 -3.86 4.73 50.72
N ALA A 885 -4.65 5.27 51.65
CA ALA A 885 -4.63 6.69 51.98
C ALA A 885 -3.28 7.14 52.58
N GLN A 886 -2.71 6.36 53.51
CA GLN A 886 -1.38 6.61 54.05
C GLN A 886 -0.28 6.57 52.97
N ALA A 887 -0.38 5.64 52.00
CA ALA A 887 0.54 5.57 50.88
C ALA A 887 0.45 6.79 49.93
N ILE A 888 -0.76 7.30 49.65
CA ILE A 888 -0.98 8.54 48.89
C ILE A 888 -0.25 9.72 49.56
N GLU A 889 -0.39 9.87 50.84
CA GLU A 889 0.27 10.94 51.63
C GLU A 889 1.80 10.72 51.69
N LYS A 890 2.25 9.52 52.04
CA LYS A 890 3.68 9.17 52.13
C LYS A 890 4.44 9.48 50.83
N TYR A 891 3.89 9.09 49.69
CA TYR A 891 4.52 9.30 48.38
C TYR A 891 4.12 10.59 47.70
N ARG A 892 3.34 11.45 48.38
CA ARG A 892 2.87 12.74 47.84
C ARG A 892 2.28 12.56 46.39
N LEU A 893 1.34 11.61 46.25
CA LEU A 893 0.85 11.17 44.94
C LEU A 893 0.20 12.31 44.10
N HIS A 894 -0.22 13.38 44.74
CA HIS A 894 -0.79 14.58 44.08
C HIS A 894 0.28 15.57 43.60
N ASP A 895 1.53 15.40 44.04
CA ASP A 895 2.64 16.28 43.66
C ASP A 895 3.43 15.65 42.51
N VAL A 896 3.31 16.27 41.34
CA VAL A 896 4.02 15.78 40.14
C VAL A 896 5.56 15.83 40.27
N ASN A 897 6.07 16.77 41.07
CA ASN A 897 7.49 16.93 41.34
C ASN A 897 8.06 15.87 42.31
N ALA A 898 7.19 15.06 42.90
CA ALA A 898 7.58 13.92 43.71
C ALA A 898 7.61 12.59 42.90
N GLY A 899 7.48 12.67 41.58
CA GLY A 899 7.50 11.50 40.69
C GLY A 899 8.84 10.77 40.70
N THR A 900 8.79 9.48 40.32
CA THR A 900 9.96 8.64 40.18
C THR A 900 10.05 8.11 38.72
N SER A 901 11.26 7.84 38.25
CA SER A 901 11.48 7.28 36.92
C SER A 901 11.64 5.74 36.92
N GLY A 902 11.74 5.14 38.10
CA GLY A 902 12.07 3.71 38.26
C GLY A 902 13.53 3.37 37.95
N ASN A 903 14.37 4.36 37.62
CA ASN A 903 15.80 4.18 37.36
C ASN A 903 16.62 4.66 38.56
N ALA A 904 17.62 3.87 38.99
CA ALA A 904 18.52 4.20 40.10
C ALA A 904 19.59 5.27 39.73
N GLY A 905 19.73 5.63 38.45
CA GLY A 905 20.60 6.69 37.92
C GLY A 905 19.82 7.91 37.54
N GLY A 906 20.30 9.08 37.91
CA GLY A 906 19.62 10.34 37.63
C GLY A 906 19.39 10.58 36.14
N GLU A 907 18.40 11.39 35.82
CA GLU A 907 18.12 11.85 34.46
C GLU A 907 19.37 12.55 33.88
N SER A 908 19.95 11.99 32.79
CA SER A 908 21.00 12.62 32.00
C SER A 908 20.45 13.09 30.67
#